data_dde7cc54109bb4841b2e3c95d7585e77
#
_entry.id   dde7cc54109bb4841b2e3c95d7585e77
#
_cell.length_a   1.000
_cell.length_b   1.000
_cell.length_c   1.000
_cell.angle_alpha   90.00
_cell.angle_beta   90.00
_cell.angle_gamma   90.00
#
_symmetry.space_group_name_H-M   'P 1'
#
loop_
_entity.id
_entity.type
_entity.pdbx_description
1 polymer ?
#
loop_
_entity_poly.entity_id
_entity_poly.type
_entity_poly.pdbx_seq_one_letter_code
_entity_poly.pdbx_strand_id
1 'polypeptide(L)'
;MTKSRVNRGLLLILLVVAVFLRLYRLDDIPPGVTHDEADTGYFMAAVYRGARSPVEAPYGYAYEPLPMYTGALFMKLFGPIDLALRFHSAFFGMMTLLFTYLWARRLFGEAVGLGGAALVGVSFWTVCDSRFALNSQPATALFTSAVYFLWLAMGKGKNRRWWAWGLFALSLAASLYVYEAARAAAAVFGLLFIYLACVDRPRFRRHGAWFAGALVVAGLLAAPHLLDPGAWGRTSTLSGPLQAAAEGDLTPLWDNILSGLGTFSVSGDSLVTYNLPGRPIFDPVISLFFYGGIALCIWRWRTPVYAFVLMWLAAGMMPTLVLGEYTSTLHSKIAETPIMVLPALCAVEIGRRVVARFGLRWARIFAAVCVTWLVVVAAFTGYDYFVRWGESPETRAAYFHNLVAITDYLNDAEYSGDVTLSSPFPDIPLDPFIADLRLHRDDLALRWCDARRSVVFPNTNCSLLIVPSNTPLEPYLGERLGLRLVERVNLRPDDVDPYFDVFEWRPSDALARFPSYSTDTVTVGGELLRLPVNLGDAVEFIAYELATPAVAPGGTVTLVTAWRVLDPTALGPPPVSEYGYAAVLFAHVLDASDAVVGQEDRLDAPAWNWRSGDAFVQLHRFQVNADVSPGPYRLEVGVYTRANLIRLPIMADGAEVDSCIVLQPLDVVSQ
;
A
#
# COMPACT_ATOMS: atom_id res chain seq x y z
N MET A 1 -31.38 -9.47 -38.31
CA MET A 1 -30.03 -9.77 -37.73
C MET A 1 -30.08 -11.08 -36.95
N THR A 2 -29.17 -12.01 -37.19
CA THR A 2 -29.14 -13.26 -36.42
C THR A 2 -28.74 -12.97 -34.95
N LYS A 3 -29.33 -13.69 -33.99
CA LYS A 3 -29.03 -13.58 -32.54
C LYS A 3 -27.54 -13.51 -32.24
N SER A 4 -26.71 -14.21 -33.00
CA SER A 4 -25.24 -14.19 -32.89
C SER A 4 -24.59 -12.83 -33.25
N ARG A 5 -25.16 -12.08 -34.24
CA ARG A 5 -24.62 -10.76 -34.61
C ARG A 5 -24.94 -9.69 -33.56
N VAL A 6 -26.13 -9.75 -32.95
CA VAL A 6 -26.52 -8.82 -31.86
C VAL A 6 -25.61 -9.02 -30.65
N ASN A 7 -25.38 -10.27 -30.23
CA ASN A 7 -24.55 -10.56 -29.09
C ASN A 7 -23.05 -10.15 -29.30
N ARG A 8 -22.55 -10.28 -30.53
CA ARG A 8 -21.20 -9.80 -30.88
C ARG A 8 -21.11 -8.28 -30.84
N GLY A 9 -22.15 -7.58 -31.32
CA GLY A 9 -22.23 -6.12 -31.21
C GLY A 9 -22.25 -5.63 -29.77
N LEU A 10 -23.05 -6.26 -28.90
CA LEU A 10 -23.07 -5.95 -27.47
C LEU A 10 -21.75 -6.20 -26.78
N LEU A 11 -21.09 -7.31 -27.09
CA LEU A 11 -19.76 -7.60 -26.56
C LEU A 11 -18.72 -6.56 -26.97
N LEU A 12 -18.75 -6.12 -28.24
CA LEU A 12 -17.83 -5.09 -28.73
C LEU A 12 -18.07 -3.75 -28.02
N ILE A 13 -19.33 -3.33 -27.89
CA ILE A 13 -19.68 -2.10 -27.15
C ILE A 13 -19.18 -2.19 -25.69
N LEU A 14 -19.43 -3.32 -25.03
CA LEU A 14 -18.95 -3.56 -23.68
C LEU A 14 -17.44 -3.42 -23.58
N LEU A 15 -16.71 -4.05 -24.50
CA LEU A 15 -15.23 -3.96 -24.50
C LEU A 15 -14.74 -2.53 -24.70
N VAL A 16 -15.38 -1.77 -25.62
CA VAL A 16 -15.04 -0.35 -25.85
C VAL A 16 -15.27 0.48 -24.57
N VAL A 17 -16.44 0.32 -23.93
CA VAL A 17 -16.75 1.03 -22.67
C VAL A 17 -15.80 0.62 -21.54
N ALA A 18 -15.51 -0.66 -21.40
CA ALA A 18 -14.61 -1.16 -20.36
C ALA A 18 -13.16 -0.67 -20.56
N VAL A 19 -12.67 -0.62 -21.80
CA VAL A 19 -11.36 -0.05 -22.15
C VAL A 19 -11.36 1.44 -21.88
N PHE A 20 -12.40 2.16 -22.30
CA PHE A 20 -12.52 3.60 -22.04
C PHE A 20 -12.43 3.91 -20.54
N LEU A 21 -13.24 3.25 -19.71
CA LEU A 21 -13.24 3.48 -18.25
C LEU A 21 -11.89 3.16 -17.59
N ARG A 22 -11.07 2.29 -18.19
CA ARG A 22 -9.78 1.89 -17.63
C ARG A 22 -8.60 2.72 -18.13
N LEU A 23 -8.70 3.30 -19.33
CA LEU A 23 -7.56 4.01 -19.95
C LEU A 23 -7.76 5.53 -20.06
N TYR A 24 -9.00 6.03 -19.99
CA TYR A 24 -9.25 7.47 -20.06
C TYR A 24 -8.63 8.21 -18.89
N ARG A 25 -7.77 9.19 -19.16
CA ARG A 25 -7.01 9.96 -18.15
C ARG A 25 -6.28 9.06 -17.14
N LEU A 26 -5.63 8.00 -17.60
CA LEU A 26 -4.95 7.05 -16.72
C LEU A 26 -3.68 7.64 -16.08
N ASP A 27 -3.11 8.64 -16.70
CA ASP A 27 -1.99 9.46 -16.23
C ASP A 27 -2.38 10.48 -15.15
N ASP A 28 -3.63 11.00 -15.21
CA ASP A 28 -4.12 12.04 -14.31
C ASP A 28 -4.94 11.49 -13.12
N ILE A 29 -5.65 10.38 -13.31
CA ILE A 29 -6.58 9.81 -12.32
C ILE A 29 -6.30 8.32 -12.14
N PRO A 30 -5.88 7.92 -10.94
CA PRO A 30 -5.75 8.67 -9.68
C PRO A 30 -4.76 9.83 -9.76
N PRO A 31 -4.95 10.90 -8.93
CA PRO A 31 -4.24 12.17 -9.09
C PRO A 31 -2.80 12.21 -8.56
N GLY A 32 -2.24 11.07 -8.22
CA GLY A 32 -0.89 10.90 -7.69
C GLY A 32 -0.56 9.44 -7.52
N VAL A 33 0.33 9.10 -6.59
CA VAL A 33 0.80 7.73 -6.33
C VAL A 33 0.72 7.45 -4.83
N THR A 34 0.14 6.33 -4.44
CA THR A 34 0.12 5.91 -3.04
C THR A 34 1.42 5.23 -2.63
N HIS A 35 1.68 5.10 -1.32
CA HIS A 35 2.82 4.34 -0.81
C HIS A 35 2.78 2.88 -1.31
N ASP A 36 1.61 2.23 -1.33
CA ASP A 36 1.47 0.86 -1.82
C ASP A 36 1.80 0.71 -3.32
N GLU A 37 1.41 1.71 -4.15
CA GLU A 37 1.77 1.74 -5.56
C GLU A 37 3.27 1.98 -5.76
N ALA A 38 3.84 2.93 -5.00
CA ALA A 38 5.25 3.27 -5.06
C ALA A 38 6.13 2.08 -4.63
N ASP A 39 5.77 1.43 -3.55
CA ASP A 39 6.41 0.24 -3.03
C ASP A 39 6.38 -0.91 -4.08
N THR A 40 5.20 -1.21 -4.62
CA THR A 40 5.05 -2.15 -5.74
C THR A 40 5.93 -1.76 -6.93
N GLY A 41 5.93 -0.48 -7.29
CA GLY A 41 6.73 0.08 -8.40
C GLY A 41 8.23 -0.04 -8.17
N TYR A 42 8.71 0.24 -6.97
CA TYR A 42 10.11 0.11 -6.58
C TYR A 42 10.64 -1.32 -6.82
N PHE A 43 9.90 -2.34 -6.36
CA PHE A 43 10.32 -3.73 -6.57
C PHE A 43 10.18 -4.20 -8.01
N MET A 44 9.18 -3.74 -8.75
CA MET A 44 9.08 -4.00 -10.19
C MET A 44 10.24 -3.36 -10.94
N ALA A 45 10.64 -2.14 -10.57
CA ALA A 45 11.80 -1.45 -11.14
C ALA A 45 13.11 -2.13 -10.78
N ALA A 46 13.25 -2.69 -9.58
CA ALA A 46 14.42 -3.49 -9.21
C ALA A 46 14.58 -4.70 -10.14
N VAL A 47 13.49 -5.42 -10.43
CA VAL A 47 13.50 -6.54 -11.39
C VAL A 47 13.77 -6.05 -12.82
N TYR A 48 13.22 -4.91 -13.24
CA TYR A 48 13.52 -4.27 -14.51
C TYR A 48 15.02 -3.95 -14.67
N ARG A 49 15.67 -3.51 -13.59
CA ARG A 49 17.12 -3.23 -13.51
C ARG A 49 17.99 -4.51 -13.39
N GLY A 50 17.38 -5.69 -13.31
CA GLY A 50 18.05 -6.99 -13.33
C GLY A 50 18.13 -7.74 -12.00
N ALA A 51 17.48 -7.26 -10.94
CA ALA A 51 17.35 -8.00 -9.70
C ALA A 51 16.53 -9.28 -9.91
N ARG A 52 16.80 -10.31 -9.09
CA ARG A 52 15.99 -11.54 -9.07
C ARG A 52 14.93 -11.42 -7.98
N SER A 53 13.67 -11.63 -8.32
CA SER A 53 12.59 -11.74 -7.35
C SER A 53 12.52 -13.17 -6.77
N PRO A 54 12.16 -13.35 -5.47
CA PRO A 54 11.70 -12.30 -4.58
C PRO A 54 12.85 -11.34 -4.21
N VAL A 55 12.59 -10.05 -4.31
CA VAL A 55 13.47 -9.02 -3.75
C VAL A 55 13.09 -8.89 -2.29
N GLU A 56 14.06 -9.04 -1.39
CA GLU A 56 13.81 -8.83 0.04
C GLU A 56 13.48 -7.36 0.28
N ALA A 57 12.32 -7.13 0.87
CA ALA A 57 11.94 -5.82 1.30
C ALA A 57 12.71 -5.41 2.58
N PRO A 58 13.03 -4.13 2.77
CA PRO A 58 13.74 -3.67 3.97
C PRO A 58 12.96 -3.89 5.28
N TYR A 59 11.72 -4.31 5.22
CA TYR A 59 10.83 -4.57 6.37
C TYR A 59 10.50 -6.06 6.58
N GLY A 60 11.30 -6.98 6.06
CA GLY A 60 11.32 -8.38 6.52
C GLY A 60 10.32 -9.34 5.90
N TYR A 61 9.59 -8.96 4.85
CA TYR A 61 8.85 -9.91 4.02
C TYR A 61 9.21 -9.74 2.54
N ALA A 62 9.11 -10.82 1.77
CA ALA A 62 9.38 -10.80 0.34
C ALA A 62 8.10 -10.52 -0.45
N TYR A 63 8.22 -9.69 -1.49
CA TYR A 63 7.11 -9.49 -2.43
C TYR A 63 6.89 -10.73 -3.30
N GLU A 64 5.63 -10.98 -3.59
CA GLU A 64 5.19 -12.04 -4.50
C GLU A 64 5.86 -11.92 -5.87
N PRO A 65 6.58 -12.95 -6.36
CA PRO A 65 7.49 -12.79 -7.50
C PRO A 65 6.79 -12.53 -8.84
N LEU A 66 5.63 -13.14 -9.09
CA LEU A 66 5.01 -13.06 -10.42
C LEU A 66 4.57 -11.64 -10.82
N PRO A 67 3.96 -10.83 -9.94
CA PRO A 67 3.68 -9.43 -10.25
C PRO A 67 4.93 -8.63 -10.59
N MET A 68 6.04 -8.88 -9.89
CA MET A 68 7.30 -8.16 -10.11
C MET A 68 7.84 -8.39 -11.52
N TYR A 69 7.87 -9.66 -11.99
CA TYR A 69 8.29 -9.97 -13.36
C TYR A 69 7.31 -9.46 -14.41
N THR A 70 6.00 -9.58 -14.18
CA THR A 70 5.01 -9.06 -15.14
C THR A 70 5.00 -7.54 -15.21
N GLY A 71 5.15 -6.85 -14.07
CA GLY A 71 5.29 -5.39 -14.02
C GLY A 71 6.57 -4.90 -14.69
N ALA A 72 7.71 -5.56 -14.43
CA ALA A 72 8.97 -5.27 -15.12
C ALA A 72 8.87 -5.41 -16.65
N LEU A 73 8.05 -6.35 -17.14
CA LEU A 73 7.76 -6.46 -18.58
C LEU A 73 7.02 -5.22 -19.10
N PHE A 74 6.05 -4.69 -18.35
CA PHE A 74 5.34 -3.47 -18.73
C PHE A 74 6.27 -2.25 -18.68
N MET A 75 7.15 -2.15 -17.67
CA MET A 75 8.18 -1.13 -17.63
C MET A 75 9.14 -1.20 -18.82
N LYS A 76 9.44 -2.41 -19.33
CA LYS A 76 10.24 -2.58 -20.55
C LYS A 76 9.53 -2.08 -21.81
N LEU A 77 8.20 -2.14 -21.84
CA LEU A 77 7.39 -1.72 -22.99
C LEU A 77 7.07 -0.22 -22.97
N PHE A 78 6.88 0.38 -21.79
CA PHE A 78 6.35 1.74 -21.61
C PHE A 78 7.31 2.68 -20.86
N GLY A 79 8.44 2.18 -20.38
CA GLY A 79 9.37 2.91 -19.51
C GLY A 79 9.12 2.61 -18.01
N PRO A 80 10.11 2.87 -17.13
CA PRO A 80 10.01 2.67 -15.69
C PRO A 80 9.25 3.84 -15.01
N ILE A 81 7.99 4.00 -15.32
CA ILE A 81 7.10 5.06 -14.87
C ILE A 81 5.84 4.47 -14.25
N ASP A 82 5.15 5.24 -13.40
CA ASP A 82 3.89 4.86 -12.75
C ASP A 82 2.79 4.49 -13.76
N LEU A 83 2.74 5.15 -14.93
CA LEU A 83 1.81 4.81 -15.99
C LEU A 83 1.99 3.36 -16.49
N ALA A 84 3.21 2.83 -16.53
CA ALA A 84 3.47 1.43 -16.89
C ALA A 84 2.83 0.46 -15.88
N LEU A 85 2.85 0.80 -14.60
CA LEU A 85 2.21 0.04 -13.53
C LEU A 85 0.68 0.05 -13.66
N ARG A 86 0.11 1.19 -14.00
CA ARG A 86 -1.33 1.34 -14.24
C ARG A 86 -1.79 0.61 -15.49
N PHE A 87 -0.98 0.59 -16.57
CA PHE A 87 -1.25 -0.24 -17.75
C PHE A 87 -1.20 -1.74 -17.41
N HIS A 88 -0.26 -2.19 -16.57
CA HIS A 88 -0.21 -3.55 -16.07
C HIS A 88 -1.52 -3.93 -15.36
N SER A 89 -2.00 -3.07 -14.46
CA SER A 89 -3.26 -3.29 -13.72
C SER A 89 -4.48 -3.28 -14.65
N ALA A 90 -4.57 -2.33 -15.58
CA ALA A 90 -5.64 -2.27 -16.57
C ALA A 90 -5.68 -3.51 -17.47
N PHE A 91 -4.52 -4.04 -17.88
CA PHE A 91 -4.43 -5.27 -18.66
C PHE A 91 -5.02 -6.45 -17.90
N PHE A 92 -4.63 -6.66 -16.63
CA PHE A 92 -5.17 -7.76 -15.84
C PHE A 92 -6.66 -7.56 -15.49
N GLY A 93 -7.12 -6.33 -15.31
CA GLY A 93 -8.54 -6.01 -15.20
C GLY A 93 -9.35 -6.39 -16.45
N MET A 94 -8.79 -6.16 -17.65
CA MET A 94 -9.41 -6.62 -18.92
C MET A 94 -9.36 -8.15 -19.07
N MET A 95 -8.30 -8.81 -18.60
CA MET A 95 -8.21 -10.27 -18.54
C MET A 95 -9.27 -10.85 -17.58
N THR A 96 -9.51 -10.22 -16.42
CA THR A 96 -10.59 -10.59 -15.49
C THR A 96 -11.95 -10.51 -16.17
N LEU A 97 -12.25 -9.42 -16.89
CA LEU A 97 -13.47 -9.29 -17.66
C LEU A 97 -13.63 -10.39 -18.71
N LEU A 98 -12.57 -10.66 -19.48
CA LEU A 98 -12.59 -11.71 -20.52
C LEU A 98 -12.87 -13.09 -19.91
N PHE A 99 -12.15 -13.47 -18.87
CA PHE A 99 -12.34 -14.79 -18.25
C PHE A 99 -13.67 -14.88 -17.50
N THR A 100 -14.18 -13.78 -16.94
CA THR A 100 -15.55 -13.73 -16.39
C THR A 100 -16.60 -14.02 -17.46
N TYR A 101 -16.48 -13.38 -18.63
CA TYR A 101 -17.36 -13.71 -19.76
C TYR A 101 -17.26 -15.19 -20.15
N LEU A 102 -16.06 -15.71 -20.31
CA LEU A 102 -15.83 -17.06 -20.81
C LEU A 102 -16.36 -18.14 -19.86
N TRP A 103 -16.08 -18.07 -18.55
CA TRP A 103 -16.56 -19.08 -17.60
C TRP A 103 -18.07 -18.99 -17.36
N ALA A 104 -18.60 -17.77 -17.16
CA ALA A 104 -20.02 -17.59 -16.92
C ALA A 104 -20.87 -17.99 -18.14
N ARG A 105 -20.43 -17.62 -19.37
CA ARG A 105 -21.04 -18.10 -20.62
C ARG A 105 -21.03 -19.61 -20.72
N ARG A 106 -19.93 -20.24 -20.34
CA ARG A 106 -19.79 -21.71 -20.43
C ARG A 106 -20.73 -22.43 -19.48
N LEU A 107 -20.91 -21.93 -18.26
CA LEU A 107 -21.68 -22.58 -17.22
C LEU A 107 -23.19 -22.25 -17.30
N PHE A 108 -23.52 -21.00 -17.59
CA PHE A 108 -24.89 -20.48 -17.47
C PHE A 108 -25.46 -19.95 -18.81
N GLY A 109 -24.63 -19.83 -19.84
CA GLY A 109 -25.00 -19.38 -21.16
C GLY A 109 -24.65 -17.92 -21.45
N GLU A 110 -24.83 -17.54 -22.71
CA GLU A 110 -24.38 -16.26 -23.29
C GLU A 110 -24.87 -15.04 -22.53
N ALA A 111 -26.13 -15.01 -22.12
CA ALA A 111 -26.74 -13.85 -21.46
C ALA A 111 -26.14 -13.60 -20.07
N VAL A 112 -25.85 -14.68 -19.30
CA VAL A 112 -25.18 -14.55 -17.99
C VAL A 112 -23.72 -14.12 -18.18
N GLY A 113 -23.04 -14.67 -19.21
CA GLY A 113 -21.69 -14.28 -19.54
C GLY A 113 -21.57 -12.80 -19.89
N LEU A 114 -22.46 -12.28 -20.73
CA LEU A 114 -22.51 -10.85 -21.08
C LEU A 114 -22.87 -9.97 -19.88
N GLY A 115 -23.85 -10.37 -19.06
CA GLY A 115 -24.28 -9.59 -17.90
C GLY A 115 -23.19 -9.52 -16.81
N GLY A 116 -22.55 -10.64 -16.49
CA GLY A 116 -21.44 -10.67 -15.52
C GLY A 116 -20.22 -9.87 -15.99
N ALA A 117 -19.85 -10.03 -17.27
CA ALA A 117 -18.77 -9.25 -17.86
C ALA A 117 -19.11 -7.74 -17.93
N ALA A 118 -20.40 -7.39 -18.16
CA ALA A 118 -20.84 -6.01 -18.14
C ALA A 118 -20.67 -5.39 -16.76
N LEU A 119 -21.05 -6.10 -15.70
CA LEU A 119 -20.85 -5.63 -14.33
C LEU A 119 -19.36 -5.48 -13.97
N VAL A 120 -18.49 -6.43 -14.35
CA VAL A 120 -17.02 -6.25 -14.24
C VAL A 120 -16.55 -5.06 -15.07
N GLY A 121 -17.16 -4.81 -16.23
CA GLY A 121 -16.78 -3.71 -17.13
C GLY A 121 -17.07 -2.33 -16.57
N VAL A 122 -18.20 -2.18 -15.85
CA VAL A 122 -18.76 -0.87 -15.47
C VAL A 122 -18.90 -0.62 -13.97
N SER A 123 -18.65 -1.59 -13.09
CA SER A 123 -18.70 -1.37 -11.64
C SER A 123 -17.58 -0.43 -11.19
N PHE A 124 -17.87 0.48 -10.27
CA PHE A 124 -16.88 1.39 -9.69
C PHE A 124 -15.70 0.62 -9.07
N TRP A 125 -16.00 -0.37 -8.23
CA TRP A 125 -14.99 -1.20 -7.59
C TRP A 125 -14.00 -1.80 -8.59
N THR A 126 -14.50 -2.47 -9.64
CA THR A 126 -13.65 -3.14 -10.63
C THR A 126 -12.89 -2.17 -11.53
N VAL A 127 -13.44 -0.97 -11.77
CA VAL A 127 -12.77 0.11 -12.50
C VAL A 127 -11.65 0.70 -11.64
N CYS A 128 -11.94 1.06 -10.40
CA CYS A 128 -10.95 1.57 -9.44
C CYS A 128 -9.79 0.58 -9.29
N ASP A 129 -10.11 -0.68 -9.02
CA ASP A 129 -9.15 -1.76 -8.84
C ASP A 129 -8.26 -1.97 -10.08
N SER A 130 -8.81 -1.87 -11.28
CA SER A 130 -8.04 -2.01 -12.54
C SER A 130 -7.17 -0.81 -12.88
N ARG A 131 -7.30 0.32 -12.19
CA ARG A 131 -6.53 1.55 -12.41
C ARG A 131 -5.53 1.83 -11.29
N PHE A 132 -5.62 1.07 -10.22
CA PHE A 132 -4.74 1.13 -9.07
C PHE A 132 -3.60 0.11 -9.21
N ALA A 133 -2.34 0.56 -9.09
CA ALA A 133 -1.18 -0.23 -9.47
C ALA A 133 -0.68 -1.13 -8.32
N LEU A 134 -1.47 -2.12 -7.91
CA LEU A 134 -1.06 -3.09 -6.89
C LEU A 134 -0.49 -4.38 -7.46
N ASN A 135 0.41 -5.00 -6.67
CA ASN A 135 0.95 -6.33 -6.94
C ASN A 135 -0.14 -7.42 -7.00
N SER A 136 -1.28 -7.23 -6.32
CA SER A 136 -2.40 -8.18 -6.26
C SER A 136 -3.25 -8.26 -7.54
N GLN A 137 -3.09 -7.33 -8.49
CA GLN A 137 -3.94 -7.23 -9.69
C GLN A 137 -3.99 -8.50 -10.56
N PRO A 138 -2.90 -9.22 -10.83
CA PRO A 138 -2.96 -10.44 -11.63
C PRO A 138 -3.75 -11.59 -10.98
N ALA A 139 -3.95 -11.57 -9.66
CA ALA A 139 -4.55 -12.70 -8.91
C ALA A 139 -5.96 -13.04 -9.40
N THR A 140 -6.84 -12.04 -9.50
CA THR A 140 -8.23 -12.23 -9.94
C THR A 140 -8.31 -12.79 -11.36
N ALA A 141 -7.49 -12.26 -12.28
CA ALA A 141 -7.44 -12.72 -13.67
C ALA A 141 -6.97 -14.18 -13.77
N LEU A 142 -5.87 -14.52 -13.09
CA LEU A 142 -5.28 -15.86 -13.11
C LEU A 142 -6.20 -16.88 -12.42
N PHE A 143 -6.78 -16.54 -11.27
CA PHE A 143 -7.73 -17.41 -10.59
C PHE A 143 -9.00 -17.66 -11.42
N THR A 144 -9.56 -16.60 -12.01
CA THR A 144 -10.72 -16.71 -12.90
C THR A 144 -10.41 -17.53 -14.15
N SER A 145 -9.19 -17.41 -14.70
CA SER A 145 -8.75 -18.25 -15.82
C SER A 145 -8.63 -19.73 -15.41
N ALA A 146 -8.15 -20.01 -14.19
CA ALA A 146 -8.13 -21.38 -13.66
C ALA A 146 -9.55 -21.94 -13.58
N VAL A 147 -10.52 -21.18 -13.08
CA VAL A 147 -11.94 -21.59 -13.07
C VAL A 147 -12.43 -21.89 -14.47
N TYR A 148 -12.16 -21.03 -15.46
CA TYR A 148 -12.55 -21.27 -16.84
C TYR A 148 -11.97 -22.56 -17.40
N PHE A 149 -10.66 -22.79 -17.23
CA PHE A 149 -9.99 -23.99 -17.75
C PHE A 149 -10.42 -25.26 -17.05
N LEU A 150 -10.69 -25.24 -15.75
CA LEU A 150 -11.27 -26.36 -15.00
C LEU A 150 -12.60 -26.81 -15.61
N TRP A 151 -13.54 -25.88 -15.79
CA TRP A 151 -14.84 -26.19 -16.39
C TRP A 151 -14.77 -26.48 -17.89
N LEU A 152 -13.74 -26.01 -18.57
CA LEU A 152 -13.42 -26.39 -19.95
C LEU A 152 -12.98 -27.86 -20.02
N ALA A 153 -12.12 -28.29 -19.10
CA ALA A 153 -11.62 -29.65 -18.98
C ALA A 153 -12.72 -30.65 -18.61
N MET A 154 -13.64 -30.26 -17.70
CA MET A 154 -14.79 -31.07 -17.29
C MET A 154 -15.96 -31.09 -18.29
N GLY A 155 -15.81 -30.51 -19.47
CA GLY A 155 -16.85 -30.48 -20.50
C GLY A 155 -17.18 -31.83 -21.09
N LYS A 156 -18.40 -31.94 -21.67
CA LYS A 156 -18.87 -33.11 -22.41
C LYS A 156 -18.38 -33.03 -23.88
N GLY A 157 -17.89 -34.12 -24.45
CA GLY A 157 -17.53 -34.19 -25.87
C GLY A 157 -16.51 -35.26 -26.21
N LYS A 158 -16.46 -35.70 -27.51
CA LYS A 158 -15.49 -36.70 -27.99
C LYS A 158 -14.05 -36.19 -28.02
N ASN A 159 -13.83 -34.86 -28.16
CA ASN A 159 -12.50 -34.25 -28.08
C ASN A 159 -12.23 -33.90 -26.61
N ARG A 160 -11.62 -34.82 -25.88
CA ARG A 160 -11.04 -34.55 -24.57
C ARG A 160 -10.02 -33.42 -24.70
N ARG A 161 -10.35 -32.27 -24.11
CA ARG A 161 -9.41 -31.12 -24.04
C ARG A 161 -8.45 -31.35 -22.88
N TRP A 162 -7.62 -32.37 -22.96
CA TRP A 162 -6.66 -32.74 -21.91
C TRP A 162 -5.72 -31.61 -21.56
N TRP A 163 -5.36 -30.77 -22.54
CA TRP A 163 -4.55 -29.57 -22.33
C TRP A 163 -5.19 -28.56 -21.37
N ALA A 164 -6.51 -28.54 -21.24
CA ALA A 164 -7.20 -27.65 -20.32
C ALA A 164 -6.94 -27.95 -18.84
N TRP A 165 -6.62 -29.23 -18.52
CA TRP A 165 -6.15 -29.58 -17.17
C TRP A 165 -4.76 -28.98 -16.88
N GLY A 166 -3.87 -28.98 -17.86
CA GLY A 166 -2.56 -28.33 -17.74
C GLY A 166 -2.67 -26.81 -17.57
N LEU A 167 -3.54 -26.15 -18.34
CA LEU A 167 -3.78 -24.72 -18.19
C LEU A 167 -4.48 -24.39 -16.88
N PHE A 168 -5.38 -25.24 -16.38
CA PHE A 168 -5.95 -25.09 -15.03
C PHE A 168 -4.84 -25.14 -13.97
N ALA A 169 -3.99 -26.16 -14.00
CA ALA A 169 -2.90 -26.32 -13.06
C ALA A 169 -1.92 -25.12 -13.10
N LEU A 170 -1.55 -24.69 -14.30
CA LEU A 170 -0.64 -23.55 -14.50
C LEU A 170 -1.26 -22.23 -14.01
N SER A 171 -2.52 -21.95 -14.37
CA SER A 171 -3.22 -20.73 -13.93
C SER A 171 -3.41 -20.69 -12.42
N LEU A 172 -3.76 -21.85 -11.82
CA LEU A 172 -3.89 -21.96 -10.36
C LEU A 172 -2.54 -21.74 -9.69
N ALA A 173 -1.50 -22.44 -10.10
CA ALA A 173 -0.15 -22.25 -9.57
C ALA A 173 0.30 -20.79 -9.71
N ALA A 174 0.13 -20.19 -10.89
CA ALA A 174 0.48 -18.79 -11.12
C ALA A 174 -0.28 -17.83 -10.18
N SER A 175 -1.57 -18.07 -9.89
CA SER A 175 -2.33 -17.23 -8.95
C SER A 175 -1.78 -17.28 -7.52
N LEU A 176 -1.16 -18.40 -7.12
CA LEU A 176 -0.54 -18.57 -5.80
C LEU A 176 0.80 -17.82 -5.64
N TYR A 177 1.41 -17.38 -6.75
CA TYR A 177 2.60 -16.52 -6.79
C TYR A 177 2.28 -15.03 -6.88
N VAL A 178 1.00 -14.65 -6.68
CA VAL A 178 0.57 -13.23 -6.85
C VAL A 178 0.11 -12.61 -5.57
N TYR A 179 -0.70 -13.32 -4.77
CA TYR A 179 -1.37 -12.72 -3.64
C TYR A 179 -1.82 -13.75 -2.61
N GLU A 180 -1.62 -13.47 -1.35
CA GLU A 180 -1.93 -14.40 -0.25
C GLU A 180 -3.41 -14.80 -0.19
N ALA A 181 -4.35 -13.88 -0.48
CA ALA A 181 -5.76 -14.20 -0.52
C ALA A 181 -6.10 -15.29 -1.56
N ALA A 182 -5.31 -15.45 -2.63
CA ALA A 182 -5.49 -16.51 -3.60
C ALA A 182 -5.17 -17.89 -3.00
N ARG A 183 -4.27 -17.96 -2.02
CA ARG A 183 -3.93 -19.20 -1.30
C ARG A 183 -5.13 -19.70 -0.50
N ALA A 184 -5.77 -18.83 0.29
CA ALA A 184 -6.99 -19.16 1.01
C ALA A 184 -8.14 -19.55 0.07
N ALA A 185 -8.35 -18.77 -0.99
CA ALA A 185 -9.40 -19.02 -1.98
C ALA A 185 -9.19 -20.32 -2.77
N ALA A 186 -7.94 -20.79 -2.95
CA ALA A 186 -7.63 -22.04 -3.63
C ALA A 186 -8.28 -23.28 -2.95
N ALA A 187 -8.64 -23.17 -1.66
CA ALA A 187 -9.42 -24.19 -0.94
C ALA A 187 -10.74 -24.52 -1.65
N VAL A 188 -11.30 -23.61 -2.45
CA VAL A 188 -12.53 -23.85 -3.23
C VAL A 188 -12.41 -25.06 -4.16
N PHE A 189 -11.22 -25.31 -4.70
CA PHE A 189 -11.01 -26.46 -5.60
C PHE A 189 -10.99 -27.78 -4.82
N GLY A 190 -10.45 -27.80 -3.61
CA GLY A 190 -10.55 -28.93 -2.69
C GLY A 190 -12.00 -29.17 -2.26
N LEU A 191 -12.74 -28.13 -1.89
CA LEU A 191 -14.16 -28.19 -1.58
C LEU A 191 -14.99 -28.73 -2.76
N LEU A 192 -14.71 -28.25 -3.97
CA LEU A 192 -15.37 -28.76 -5.19
C LEU A 192 -15.03 -30.25 -5.42
N PHE A 193 -13.79 -30.67 -5.20
CA PHE A 193 -13.39 -32.06 -5.32
C PHE A 193 -14.18 -32.95 -4.38
N ILE A 194 -14.29 -32.59 -3.10
CA ILE A 194 -15.07 -33.29 -2.09
C ILE A 194 -16.56 -33.28 -2.47
N TYR A 195 -17.09 -32.13 -2.86
CA TYR A 195 -18.48 -32.01 -3.29
C TYR A 195 -18.80 -32.94 -4.45
N LEU A 196 -17.96 -33.03 -5.47
CA LEU A 196 -18.17 -33.95 -6.60
C LEU A 196 -18.13 -35.40 -6.16
N ALA A 197 -17.25 -35.77 -5.24
CA ALA A 197 -17.17 -37.14 -4.69
C ALA A 197 -18.45 -37.53 -3.92
N CYS A 198 -19.05 -36.57 -3.19
CA CYS A 198 -20.23 -36.83 -2.37
C CYS A 198 -21.55 -36.68 -3.15
N VAL A 199 -21.67 -35.63 -4.00
CA VAL A 199 -22.94 -35.20 -4.57
C VAL A 199 -23.07 -35.54 -6.07
N ASP A 200 -22.00 -35.39 -6.87
CA ASP A 200 -22.00 -35.70 -8.32
C ASP A 200 -20.99 -36.83 -8.62
N ARG A 201 -21.24 -38.01 -8.05
CA ARG A 201 -20.39 -39.20 -8.22
C ARG A 201 -20.12 -39.57 -9.69
N PRO A 202 -21.07 -39.44 -10.65
CA PRO A 202 -20.84 -39.76 -12.05
C PRO A 202 -19.77 -38.82 -12.66
N ARG A 203 -19.81 -37.53 -12.33
CA ARG A 203 -18.79 -36.54 -12.79
C ARG A 203 -17.47 -36.77 -12.10
N PHE A 204 -17.46 -37.09 -10.80
CA PHE A 204 -16.27 -37.45 -10.04
C PHE A 204 -15.56 -38.66 -10.66
N ARG A 205 -16.29 -39.77 -10.91
CA ARG A 205 -15.71 -40.96 -11.54
C ARG A 205 -15.09 -40.68 -12.91
N ARG A 206 -15.66 -39.70 -13.66
CA ARG A 206 -15.16 -39.35 -15.00
C ARG A 206 -13.93 -38.43 -14.97
N HIS A 207 -13.86 -37.51 -14.02
CA HIS A 207 -12.88 -36.42 -14.02
C HIS A 207 -12.02 -36.36 -12.76
N GLY A 208 -12.36 -37.07 -11.68
CA GLY A 208 -11.70 -36.96 -10.37
C GLY A 208 -10.19 -37.21 -10.42
N ALA A 209 -9.75 -38.28 -11.12
CA ALA A 209 -8.33 -38.56 -11.24
C ALA A 209 -7.55 -37.44 -11.98
N TRP A 210 -8.13 -36.89 -13.05
CA TRP A 210 -7.52 -35.76 -13.78
C TRP A 210 -7.51 -34.49 -12.94
N PHE A 211 -8.59 -34.25 -12.19
CA PHE A 211 -8.69 -33.11 -11.30
C PHE A 211 -7.67 -33.22 -10.15
N ALA A 212 -7.59 -34.37 -9.50
CA ALA A 212 -6.57 -34.63 -8.48
C ALA A 212 -5.15 -34.45 -9.04
N GLY A 213 -4.86 -35.04 -10.20
CA GLY A 213 -3.56 -34.89 -10.86
C GLY A 213 -3.21 -33.44 -11.19
N ALA A 214 -4.20 -32.64 -11.64
CA ALA A 214 -3.98 -31.22 -11.94
C ALA A 214 -3.76 -30.39 -10.65
N LEU A 215 -4.47 -30.72 -9.53
CA LEU A 215 -4.22 -30.10 -8.22
C LEU A 215 -2.82 -30.44 -7.69
N VAL A 216 -2.38 -31.68 -7.84
CA VAL A 216 -1.02 -32.09 -7.46
C VAL A 216 0.02 -31.32 -8.30
N VAL A 217 -0.17 -31.23 -9.63
CA VAL A 217 0.74 -30.47 -10.48
C VAL A 217 0.76 -28.98 -10.09
N ALA A 218 -0.41 -28.38 -9.82
CA ALA A 218 -0.47 -27.00 -9.34
C ALA A 218 0.26 -26.81 -8.01
N GLY A 219 0.07 -27.74 -7.07
CA GLY A 219 0.77 -27.76 -5.78
C GLY A 219 2.28 -27.90 -5.93
N LEU A 220 2.75 -28.80 -6.79
CA LEU A 220 4.19 -29.00 -7.06
C LEU A 220 4.81 -27.76 -7.71
N LEU A 221 4.10 -27.11 -8.64
CA LEU A 221 4.57 -25.86 -9.26
C LEU A 221 4.61 -24.70 -8.25
N ALA A 222 3.68 -24.63 -7.29
CA ALA A 222 3.63 -23.60 -6.28
C ALA A 222 4.51 -23.91 -5.04
N ALA A 223 4.94 -25.17 -4.85
CA ALA A 223 5.67 -25.62 -3.68
C ALA A 223 6.93 -24.78 -3.35
N PRO A 224 7.79 -24.40 -4.32
CA PRO A 224 8.97 -23.61 -4.01
C PRO A 224 8.64 -22.28 -3.30
N HIS A 225 7.53 -21.67 -3.65
CA HIS A 225 7.07 -20.44 -3.04
C HIS A 225 6.29 -20.68 -1.74
N LEU A 226 5.39 -21.67 -1.70
CA LEU A 226 4.57 -21.94 -0.53
C LEU A 226 5.36 -22.50 0.65
N LEU A 227 6.53 -23.10 0.41
CA LEU A 227 7.44 -23.62 1.43
C LEU A 227 8.43 -22.56 1.93
N ASP A 228 8.48 -21.39 1.30
CA ASP A 228 9.30 -20.27 1.75
C ASP A 228 8.60 -19.58 2.94
N PRO A 229 9.24 -19.52 4.13
CA PRO A 229 8.69 -18.80 5.28
C PRO A 229 8.38 -17.33 4.99
N GLY A 230 9.21 -16.65 4.19
CA GLY A 230 9.03 -15.25 3.79
C GLY A 230 7.73 -14.98 3.05
N ALA A 231 7.19 -15.99 2.35
CA ALA A 231 5.92 -15.89 1.64
C ALA A 231 4.68 -15.76 2.57
N TRP A 232 4.82 -15.99 3.87
CA TRP A 232 3.72 -15.93 4.85
C TRP A 232 3.85 -14.75 5.83
N GLY A 233 4.88 -13.93 5.70
CA GLY A 233 5.18 -12.84 6.65
C GLY A 233 4.01 -11.85 6.80
N ARG A 234 3.36 -11.46 5.72
CA ARG A 234 2.24 -10.52 5.75
C ARG A 234 0.98 -11.10 6.39
N THR A 235 0.74 -12.41 6.28
CA THR A 235 -0.43 -13.05 6.90
C THR A 235 -0.40 -12.92 8.42
N SER A 236 0.77 -12.97 9.04
CA SER A 236 0.93 -12.83 10.49
C SER A 236 0.56 -11.44 10.99
N THR A 237 0.88 -10.39 10.23
CA THR A 237 0.56 -9.00 10.60
C THR A 237 -0.93 -8.68 10.50
N LEU A 238 -1.68 -9.40 9.66
CA LEU A 238 -3.12 -9.20 9.46
C LEU A 238 -3.99 -10.10 10.35
N SER A 239 -3.40 -10.93 11.22
CA SER A 239 -4.12 -11.94 12.01
C SER A 239 -4.75 -11.40 13.31
N GLY A 240 -4.72 -10.08 13.57
CA GLY A 240 -5.24 -9.46 14.80
C GLY A 240 -6.62 -9.93 15.24
N PRO A 241 -7.67 -9.91 14.39
CA PRO A 241 -9.00 -10.38 14.77
C PRO A 241 -9.07 -11.86 15.14
N LEU A 242 -8.22 -12.72 14.52
CA LEU A 242 -8.13 -14.13 14.86
C LEU A 242 -7.39 -14.35 16.17
N GLN A 243 -6.37 -13.54 16.47
CA GLN A 243 -5.66 -13.56 17.74
C GLN A 243 -6.57 -13.12 18.89
N ALA A 244 -7.29 -12.00 18.72
CA ALA A 244 -8.30 -11.56 19.69
C ALA A 244 -9.37 -12.63 19.94
N ALA A 245 -9.85 -13.30 18.88
CA ALA A 245 -10.80 -14.41 19.01
C ALA A 245 -10.23 -15.61 19.78
N ALA A 246 -8.94 -15.91 19.60
CA ALA A 246 -8.25 -16.97 20.35
C ALA A 246 -8.09 -16.62 21.85
N GLU A 247 -8.03 -15.33 22.19
CA GLU A 247 -8.00 -14.79 23.54
C GLU A 247 -9.40 -14.63 24.16
N GLY A 248 -10.46 -14.91 23.38
CA GLY A 248 -11.86 -14.88 23.81
C GLY A 248 -12.63 -13.61 23.44
N ASP A 249 -12.01 -12.64 22.78
CA ASP A 249 -12.69 -11.45 22.24
C ASP A 249 -13.08 -11.67 20.77
N LEU A 250 -14.38 -11.94 20.56
CA LEU A 250 -14.95 -12.14 19.22
C LEU A 250 -15.40 -10.81 18.55
N THR A 251 -15.32 -9.69 19.23
CA THR A 251 -15.84 -8.40 18.75
C THR A 251 -15.22 -7.99 17.42
N PRO A 252 -13.88 -7.97 17.24
CA PRO A 252 -13.26 -7.55 15.98
C PRO A 252 -13.64 -8.48 14.81
N LEU A 253 -13.81 -9.77 15.08
CA LEU A 253 -14.23 -10.76 14.07
C LEU A 253 -15.69 -10.52 13.63
N TRP A 254 -16.60 -10.27 14.57
CA TRP A 254 -18.00 -9.98 14.24
C TRP A 254 -18.15 -8.64 13.50
N ASP A 255 -17.41 -7.62 13.89
CA ASP A 255 -17.41 -6.33 13.20
C ASP A 255 -16.95 -6.47 11.75
N ASN A 256 -15.89 -7.25 11.49
CA ASN A 256 -15.43 -7.54 10.14
C ASN A 256 -16.48 -8.34 9.33
N ILE A 257 -17.14 -9.33 9.93
CA ILE A 257 -18.18 -10.12 9.25
C ILE A 257 -19.38 -9.23 8.88
N LEU A 258 -19.87 -8.44 9.82
CA LEU A 258 -21.03 -7.57 9.58
C LEU A 258 -20.72 -6.48 8.57
N SER A 259 -19.58 -5.83 8.69
CA SER A 259 -19.10 -4.81 7.76
C SER A 259 -18.86 -5.40 6.37
N GLY A 260 -18.17 -6.56 6.27
CA GLY A 260 -17.92 -7.26 5.00
C GLY A 260 -19.18 -7.70 4.28
N LEU A 261 -20.20 -8.15 5.01
CA LEU A 261 -21.51 -8.45 4.43
C LEU A 261 -22.27 -7.19 4.02
N GLY A 262 -22.09 -6.08 4.77
CA GLY A 262 -22.67 -4.78 4.47
C GLY A 262 -22.12 -4.13 3.20
N THR A 263 -20.88 -4.45 2.81
CA THR A 263 -20.15 -3.83 1.70
C THR A 263 -20.91 -3.92 0.36
N PHE A 264 -21.75 -4.94 0.17
CA PHE A 264 -22.47 -5.11 -1.10
C PHE A 264 -23.58 -4.09 -1.31
N SER A 265 -24.30 -3.65 -0.27
CA SER A 265 -25.55 -2.92 -0.41
C SER A 265 -25.83 -1.85 0.64
N VAL A 266 -25.04 -1.79 1.71
CA VAL A 266 -25.28 -0.87 2.85
C VAL A 266 -24.21 0.21 2.91
N SER A 267 -22.97 -0.18 3.16
CA SER A 267 -21.83 0.74 3.26
C SER A 267 -20.59 0.04 2.74
N GLY A 268 -19.99 0.58 1.69
CA GLY A 268 -18.77 0.05 1.10
C GLY A 268 -17.53 0.44 1.89
N ASP A 269 -16.37 0.15 1.29
CA ASP A 269 -15.06 0.48 1.83
C ASP A 269 -15.00 1.98 2.19
N SER A 270 -14.52 2.28 3.38
CA SER A 270 -14.38 3.65 3.89
C SER A 270 -13.07 4.33 3.44
N LEU A 271 -12.10 3.55 2.97
CA LEU A 271 -10.81 4.07 2.55
C LEU A 271 -10.93 4.78 1.19
N VAL A 272 -10.64 6.07 1.20
CA VAL A 272 -10.69 6.89 -0.02
C VAL A 272 -9.73 6.39 -1.11
N THR A 273 -8.66 5.70 -0.73
CA THR A 273 -7.70 5.10 -1.66
C THR A 273 -8.34 4.07 -2.59
N TYR A 274 -9.32 3.30 -2.11
CA TYR A 274 -9.92 2.17 -2.85
C TYR A 274 -11.35 2.40 -3.27
N ASN A 275 -12.02 3.41 -2.69
CA ASN A 275 -13.44 3.65 -2.91
C ASN A 275 -13.80 5.13 -2.75
N LEU A 276 -14.91 5.54 -3.31
CA LEU A 276 -15.61 6.72 -2.82
C LEU A 276 -16.16 6.34 -1.43
N PRO A 277 -15.69 6.97 -0.33
CA PRO A 277 -15.93 6.47 1.02
C PRO A 277 -17.37 6.11 1.32
N GLY A 278 -17.58 4.88 1.78
CA GLY A 278 -18.91 4.35 2.11
C GLY A 278 -19.79 3.97 0.91
N ARG A 279 -19.35 4.16 -0.33
CA ARG A 279 -20.12 3.75 -1.52
C ARG A 279 -20.23 2.23 -1.59
N PRO A 280 -21.43 1.63 -1.52
CA PRO A 280 -21.58 0.18 -1.64
C PRO A 280 -21.22 -0.30 -3.06
N ILE A 281 -20.86 -1.58 -3.17
CA ILE A 281 -20.51 -2.21 -4.46
C ILE A 281 -21.65 -2.11 -5.44
N PHE A 282 -22.88 -2.33 -4.99
CA PHE A 282 -24.08 -2.32 -5.79
C PHE A 282 -25.08 -1.24 -5.35
N ASP A 283 -25.74 -0.64 -6.31
CA ASP A 283 -26.94 0.13 -6.07
C ASP A 283 -28.10 -0.78 -5.58
N PRO A 284 -29.19 -0.23 -5.03
CA PRO A 284 -30.29 -1.04 -4.48
C PRO A 284 -30.91 -2.03 -5.47
N VAL A 285 -30.95 -1.68 -6.77
CA VAL A 285 -31.54 -2.54 -7.80
C VAL A 285 -30.64 -3.75 -8.05
N ILE A 286 -29.34 -3.53 -8.28
CA ILE A 286 -28.38 -4.63 -8.50
C ILE A 286 -28.24 -5.46 -7.24
N SER A 287 -28.27 -4.85 -6.03
CA SER A 287 -28.26 -5.56 -4.75
C SER A 287 -29.39 -6.59 -4.64
N LEU A 288 -30.60 -6.22 -5.05
CA LEU A 288 -31.74 -7.17 -5.07
C LEU A 288 -31.45 -8.38 -5.97
N PHE A 289 -30.90 -8.14 -7.17
CA PHE A 289 -30.52 -9.23 -8.07
C PHE A 289 -29.33 -10.04 -7.51
N PHE A 290 -28.41 -9.42 -6.80
CA PHE A 290 -27.27 -10.11 -6.15
C PHE A 290 -27.76 -11.11 -5.11
N TYR A 291 -28.59 -10.67 -4.15
CA TYR A 291 -29.15 -11.55 -3.14
C TYR A 291 -30.09 -12.62 -3.74
N GLY A 292 -30.86 -12.24 -4.79
CA GLY A 292 -31.64 -13.19 -5.56
C GLY A 292 -30.78 -14.26 -6.27
N GLY A 293 -29.58 -13.88 -6.72
CA GLY A 293 -28.58 -14.79 -7.29
C GLY A 293 -28.03 -15.79 -6.26
N ILE A 294 -27.73 -15.30 -5.06
CA ILE A 294 -27.31 -16.16 -3.92
C ILE A 294 -28.44 -17.15 -3.58
N ALA A 295 -29.67 -16.67 -3.40
CA ALA A 295 -30.83 -17.51 -3.10
C ALA A 295 -31.07 -18.58 -4.18
N LEU A 296 -30.91 -18.21 -5.47
CA LEU A 296 -30.99 -19.15 -6.59
C LEU A 296 -29.91 -20.22 -6.52
N CYS A 297 -28.67 -19.84 -6.19
CA CYS A 297 -27.57 -20.78 -6.05
C CYS A 297 -27.79 -21.72 -4.85
N ILE A 298 -28.28 -21.21 -3.72
CA ILE A 298 -28.66 -22.03 -2.54
C ILE A 298 -29.80 -22.99 -2.93
N TRP A 299 -30.82 -22.54 -3.60
CA TRP A 299 -31.92 -23.41 -4.03
C TRP A 299 -31.46 -24.53 -4.96
N ARG A 300 -30.47 -24.24 -5.86
CA ARG A 300 -29.93 -25.21 -6.83
C ARG A 300 -28.59 -25.82 -6.40
N TRP A 301 -28.25 -25.82 -5.12
CA TRP A 301 -26.95 -26.23 -4.61
C TRP A 301 -26.54 -27.68 -4.99
N ARG A 302 -27.51 -28.56 -5.29
CA ARG A 302 -27.24 -29.93 -5.77
C ARG A 302 -26.68 -29.95 -7.21
N THR A 303 -26.77 -28.85 -7.95
CA THR A 303 -26.16 -28.73 -9.27
C THR A 303 -24.77 -28.15 -9.12
N PRO A 304 -23.69 -28.84 -9.53
CA PRO A 304 -22.30 -28.48 -9.22
C PRO A 304 -21.90 -27.05 -9.58
N VAL A 305 -22.45 -26.49 -10.66
CA VAL A 305 -22.11 -25.11 -11.10
C VAL A 305 -22.63 -24.06 -10.12
N TYR A 306 -23.81 -24.25 -9.51
CA TYR A 306 -24.36 -23.31 -8.53
C TYR A 306 -23.68 -23.47 -7.18
N ALA A 307 -23.42 -24.71 -6.74
CA ALA A 307 -22.66 -24.97 -5.52
C ALA A 307 -21.24 -24.37 -5.60
N PHE A 308 -20.61 -24.49 -6.75
CA PHE A 308 -19.26 -23.93 -6.96
C PHE A 308 -19.24 -22.41 -6.83
N VAL A 309 -20.23 -21.70 -7.37
CA VAL A 309 -20.33 -20.23 -7.22
C VAL A 309 -20.44 -19.83 -5.75
N LEU A 310 -21.23 -20.56 -4.94
CA LEU A 310 -21.34 -20.30 -3.50
C LEU A 310 -20.02 -20.60 -2.76
N MET A 311 -19.38 -21.73 -3.06
CA MET A 311 -18.08 -22.08 -2.48
C MET A 311 -17.00 -21.04 -2.83
N TRP A 312 -17.00 -20.56 -4.09
CA TRP A 312 -16.06 -19.55 -4.52
C TRP A 312 -16.32 -18.19 -3.86
N LEU A 313 -17.59 -17.77 -3.78
CA LEU A 313 -17.97 -16.57 -3.04
C LEU A 313 -17.49 -16.65 -1.58
N ALA A 314 -17.80 -17.73 -0.89
CA ALA A 314 -17.43 -17.92 0.52
C ALA A 314 -15.89 -17.94 0.71
N ALA A 315 -15.18 -18.75 -0.09
CA ALA A 315 -13.72 -18.85 0.02
C ALA A 315 -13.01 -17.55 -0.36
N GLY A 316 -13.51 -16.83 -1.37
CA GLY A 316 -12.91 -15.55 -1.81
C GLY A 316 -13.22 -14.38 -0.88
N MET A 317 -14.32 -14.45 -0.10
CA MET A 317 -14.66 -13.44 0.93
C MET A 317 -13.93 -13.70 2.26
N MET A 318 -13.48 -14.92 2.50
CA MET A 318 -12.92 -15.31 3.80
C MET A 318 -11.79 -14.37 4.28
N PRO A 319 -10.83 -13.96 3.46
CA PRO A 319 -9.78 -13.03 3.92
C PRO A 319 -10.35 -11.72 4.48
N THR A 320 -11.31 -11.11 3.79
CA THR A 320 -11.96 -9.86 4.25
C THR A 320 -12.73 -10.05 5.56
N LEU A 321 -13.31 -11.23 5.79
CA LEU A 321 -14.15 -11.49 6.96
C LEU A 321 -13.33 -11.81 8.22
N VAL A 322 -12.09 -12.30 8.06
CA VAL A 322 -11.32 -12.84 9.21
C VAL A 322 -9.96 -12.14 9.43
N LEU A 323 -9.49 -11.32 8.49
CA LEU A 323 -8.20 -10.65 8.55
C LEU A 323 -8.35 -9.13 8.50
N GLY A 324 -7.35 -8.44 9.09
CA GLY A 324 -7.27 -6.98 9.09
C GLY A 324 -8.11 -6.31 10.18
N GLU A 325 -7.80 -5.06 10.48
CA GLU A 325 -8.50 -4.25 11.49
C GLU A 325 -9.74 -3.55 10.93
N TYR A 326 -9.92 -3.57 9.61
CA TYR A 326 -11.05 -2.95 8.92
C TYR A 326 -11.38 -3.73 7.65
N THR A 327 -12.64 -3.66 7.24
CA THR A 327 -13.11 -4.33 6.03
C THR A 327 -12.66 -3.58 4.79
N SER A 328 -11.76 -4.20 4.01
CA SER A 328 -11.35 -3.69 2.71
C SER A 328 -11.79 -4.60 1.57
N THR A 329 -12.25 -3.99 0.49
CA THR A 329 -12.58 -4.68 -0.77
C THR A 329 -11.34 -5.30 -1.43
N LEU A 330 -10.14 -4.81 -1.09
CA LEU A 330 -8.87 -5.34 -1.54
C LEU A 330 -8.69 -6.83 -1.20
N HIS A 331 -9.06 -7.24 0.01
CA HIS A 331 -8.92 -8.62 0.46
C HIS A 331 -9.93 -9.58 -0.17
N SER A 332 -11.04 -9.07 -0.75
CA SER A 332 -12.08 -9.86 -1.42
C SER A 332 -11.93 -9.99 -2.93
N LYS A 333 -10.80 -9.55 -3.52
CA LYS A 333 -10.56 -9.55 -4.98
C LYS A 333 -10.84 -10.89 -5.66
N ILE A 334 -10.52 -12.01 -5.01
CA ILE A 334 -10.75 -13.33 -5.59
C ILE A 334 -12.24 -13.66 -5.70
N ALA A 335 -13.10 -13.04 -4.88
CA ALA A 335 -14.56 -13.15 -4.98
C ALA A 335 -15.19 -12.19 -6.00
N GLU A 336 -14.44 -11.25 -6.57
CA GLU A 336 -14.95 -10.24 -7.50
C GLU A 336 -15.82 -10.85 -8.61
N THR A 337 -15.31 -11.86 -9.30
CA THR A 337 -16.01 -12.40 -10.46
C THR A 337 -17.31 -13.17 -10.13
N PRO A 338 -17.40 -14.03 -9.11
CA PRO A 338 -18.70 -14.61 -8.71
C PRO A 338 -19.65 -13.52 -8.17
N ILE A 339 -19.17 -12.49 -7.46
CA ILE A 339 -19.98 -11.37 -7.01
C ILE A 339 -20.67 -10.68 -8.22
N MET A 340 -19.91 -10.38 -9.27
CA MET A 340 -20.43 -9.71 -10.47
C MET A 340 -21.33 -10.62 -11.34
N VAL A 341 -21.19 -11.93 -11.26
CA VAL A 341 -22.02 -12.87 -12.06
C VAL A 341 -23.35 -13.18 -11.37
N LEU A 342 -23.46 -13.13 -10.05
CA LEU A 342 -24.69 -13.45 -9.31
C LEU A 342 -25.89 -12.58 -9.71
N PRO A 343 -25.80 -11.24 -9.85
CA PRO A 343 -26.89 -10.42 -10.32
C PRO A 343 -27.36 -10.80 -11.73
N ALA A 344 -26.41 -11.05 -12.64
CA ALA A 344 -26.72 -11.46 -14.00
C ALA A 344 -27.44 -12.83 -14.06
N LEU A 345 -27.03 -13.76 -13.18
CA LEU A 345 -27.65 -15.07 -13.06
C LEU A 345 -29.11 -14.95 -12.61
N CYS A 346 -29.42 -14.13 -11.61
CA CYS A 346 -30.76 -13.84 -11.15
C CYS A 346 -31.60 -13.19 -12.26
N ALA A 347 -31.10 -12.14 -12.90
CA ALA A 347 -31.79 -11.42 -13.95
C ALA A 347 -32.20 -12.34 -15.14
N VAL A 348 -31.27 -13.21 -15.57
CA VAL A 348 -31.53 -14.18 -16.63
C VAL A 348 -32.58 -15.23 -16.22
N GLU A 349 -32.57 -15.69 -14.97
CA GLU A 349 -33.58 -16.62 -14.47
C GLU A 349 -34.94 -15.97 -14.37
N ILE A 350 -35.03 -14.71 -13.92
CA ILE A 350 -36.27 -13.93 -13.94
C ILE A 350 -36.75 -13.76 -15.40
N GLY A 351 -35.86 -13.39 -16.30
CA GLY A 351 -36.22 -13.26 -17.74
C GLY A 351 -36.80 -14.56 -18.33
N ARG A 352 -36.23 -15.72 -17.96
CA ARG A 352 -36.80 -17.04 -18.38
C ARG A 352 -38.23 -17.25 -17.86
N ARG A 353 -38.47 -16.90 -16.59
CA ARG A 353 -39.82 -16.99 -15.98
C ARG A 353 -40.82 -16.01 -16.63
N VAL A 354 -40.31 -14.79 -16.95
CA VAL A 354 -41.13 -13.81 -17.71
C VAL A 354 -41.50 -14.34 -19.08
N VAL A 355 -40.57 -14.98 -19.82
CA VAL A 355 -40.91 -15.65 -21.10
C VAL A 355 -41.99 -16.69 -20.89
N ALA A 356 -41.81 -17.56 -19.90
CA ALA A 356 -42.77 -18.67 -19.66
C ALA A 356 -44.18 -18.20 -19.24
N ARG A 357 -44.28 -17.07 -18.50
CA ARG A 357 -45.58 -16.58 -17.97
C ARG A 357 -46.26 -15.55 -18.85
N PHE A 358 -45.47 -14.64 -19.48
CA PHE A 358 -45.97 -13.46 -20.15
C PHE A 358 -45.56 -13.38 -21.63
N GLY A 359 -44.69 -14.28 -22.08
CA GLY A 359 -44.24 -14.36 -23.46
C GLY A 359 -43.02 -13.49 -23.79
N LEU A 360 -42.52 -13.64 -25.01
CA LEU A 360 -41.24 -13.11 -25.45
C LEU A 360 -41.18 -11.57 -25.48
N ARG A 361 -42.31 -10.90 -25.73
CA ARG A 361 -42.42 -9.42 -25.78
C ARG A 361 -42.00 -8.82 -24.42
N TRP A 362 -42.56 -9.32 -23.34
CA TRP A 362 -42.29 -8.83 -22.00
C TRP A 362 -40.85 -9.15 -21.55
N ALA A 363 -40.32 -10.30 -21.96
CA ALA A 363 -38.91 -10.61 -21.69
C ALA A 363 -37.96 -9.70 -22.45
N ARG A 364 -38.30 -9.23 -23.66
CA ARG A 364 -37.50 -8.22 -24.39
C ARG A 364 -37.54 -6.87 -23.67
N ILE A 365 -38.70 -6.47 -23.17
CA ILE A 365 -38.84 -5.23 -22.36
C ILE A 365 -37.99 -5.33 -21.11
N PHE A 366 -38.11 -6.44 -20.37
CA PHE A 366 -37.27 -6.67 -19.17
C PHE A 366 -35.78 -6.63 -19.49
N ALA A 367 -35.34 -7.27 -20.58
CA ALA A 367 -33.94 -7.24 -20.98
C ALA A 367 -33.49 -5.82 -21.38
N ALA A 368 -34.34 -5.05 -22.04
CA ALA A 368 -34.07 -3.65 -22.39
C ALA A 368 -33.91 -2.79 -21.11
N VAL A 369 -34.78 -2.98 -20.11
CA VAL A 369 -34.69 -2.30 -18.81
C VAL A 369 -33.37 -2.64 -18.12
N CYS A 370 -32.96 -3.92 -18.09
CA CYS A 370 -31.69 -4.33 -17.51
C CYS A 370 -30.48 -3.70 -18.23
N VAL A 371 -30.49 -3.63 -19.56
CA VAL A 371 -29.44 -2.99 -20.35
C VAL A 371 -29.41 -1.48 -20.10
N THR A 372 -30.56 -0.82 -20.09
CA THR A 372 -30.64 0.61 -19.75
C THR A 372 -30.07 0.89 -18.36
N TRP A 373 -30.42 0.03 -17.37
CA TRP A 373 -29.87 0.18 -16.02
C TRP A 373 -28.36 0.04 -15.98
N LEU A 374 -27.78 -0.91 -16.72
CA LEU A 374 -26.32 -1.05 -16.84
C LEU A 374 -25.66 0.19 -17.48
N VAL A 375 -26.33 0.84 -18.44
CA VAL A 375 -25.85 2.12 -19.01
C VAL A 375 -25.87 3.23 -17.96
N VAL A 376 -26.94 3.29 -17.16
CA VAL A 376 -27.04 4.23 -16.02
C VAL A 376 -25.92 3.98 -15.02
N VAL A 377 -25.67 2.72 -14.64
CA VAL A 377 -24.57 2.35 -13.74
C VAL A 377 -23.21 2.76 -14.33
N ALA A 378 -22.99 2.54 -15.63
CA ALA A 378 -21.75 2.95 -16.29
C ALA A 378 -21.56 4.48 -16.25
N ALA A 379 -22.62 5.26 -16.49
CA ALA A 379 -22.60 6.71 -16.43
C ALA A 379 -22.30 7.22 -15.00
N PHE A 380 -22.99 6.65 -13.99
CA PHE A 380 -22.71 6.99 -12.59
C PHE A 380 -21.31 6.57 -12.16
N THR A 381 -20.82 5.42 -12.57
CA THR A 381 -19.43 5.00 -12.31
C THR A 381 -18.44 5.99 -12.92
N GLY A 382 -18.65 6.40 -14.18
CA GLY A 382 -17.81 7.40 -14.82
C GLY A 382 -17.83 8.73 -14.07
N TYR A 383 -19.01 9.23 -13.70
CA TYR A 383 -19.14 10.46 -12.93
C TYR A 383 -18.50 10.35 -11.52
N ASP A 384 -18.83 9.28 -10.79
CA ASP A 384 -18.29 9.07 -9.44
C ASP A 384 -16.76 8.91 -9.46
N TYR A 385 -16.22 8.18 -10.46
CA TYR A 385 -14.78 7.92 -10.54
C TYR A 385 -13.98 9.14 -11.03
N PHE A 386 -14.41 9.75 -12.16
CA PHE A 386 -13.61 10.80 -12.80
C PHE A 386 -13.88 12.21 -12.26
N VAL A 387 -15.02 12.42 -11.58
CA VAL A 387 -15.38 13.76 -11.07
C VAL A 387 -15.40 13.75 -9.54
N ARG A 388 -16.28 12.94 -8.92
CA ARG A 388 -16.48 13.02 -7.47
C ARG A 388 -15.28 12.51 -6.68
N TRP A 389 -14.71 11.38 -7.11
CA TRP A 389 -13.57 10.77 -6.45
C TRP A 389 -12.26 11.32 -7.00
N GLY A 390 -12.04 11.27 -8.30
CA GLY A 390 -10.76 11.60 -8.92
C GLY A 390 -10.34 13.06 -8.78
N GLU A 391 -11.30 13.98 -8.58
CA GLU A 391 -11.03 15.41 -8.39
C GLU A 391 -11.25 15.87 -6.94
N SER A 392 -11.52 14.97 -5.99
CA SER A 392 -11.70 15.37 -4.60
C SER A 392 -10.37 15.67 -3.90
N PRO A 393 -10.34 16.65 -2.97
CA PRO A 393 -9.15 16.97 -2.20
C PRO A 393 -8.68 15.81 -1.33
N GLU A 394 -9.61 15.00 -0.81
CA GLU A 394 -9.29 13.82 0.00
C GLU A 394 -8.56 12.75 -0.83
N THR A 395 -8.95 12.55 -2.09
CA THR A 395 -8.28 11.62 -3.00
C THR A 395 -6.89 12.14 -3.36
N ARG A 396 -6.74 13.44 -3.63
CA ARG A 396 -5.43 14.04 -3.91
C ARG A 396 -4.49 13.91 -2.71
N ALA A 397 -4.99 14.11 -1.50
CA ALA A 397 -4.21 13.90 -0.28
C ALA A 397 -3.81 12.43 -0.09
N ALA A 398 -4.73 11.48 -0.28
CA ALA A 398 -4.46 10.05 -0.15
C ALA A 398 -3.51 9.48 -1.22
N TYR A 399 -3.38 10.17 -2.35
CA TYR A 399 -2.47 9.84 -3.44
C TYR A 399 -1.22 10.73 -3.48
N PHE A 400 -0.90 11.41 -2.40
CA PHE A 400 0.32 12.24 -2.25
C PHE A 400 0.57 13.17 -3.43
N HIS A 401 -0.49 13.84 -3.90
CA HIS A 401 -0.44 14.74 -5.05
C HIS A 401 0.59 15.88 -4.87
N ASN A 402 0.75 16.37 -3.66
CA ASN A 402 1.75 17.38 -3.31
C ASN A 402 3.19 16.89 -3.59
N LEU A 403 3.51 15.65 -3.23
CA LEU A 403 4.85 15.07 -3.49
C LEU A 403 5.07 14.80 -4.97
N VAL A 404 4.02 14.36 -5.69
CA VAL A 404 4.07 14.23 -7.15
C VAL A 404 4.34 15.58 -7.81
N ALA A 405 3.67 16.64 -7.37
CA ALA A 405 3.91 18.00 -7.88
C ALA A 405 5.34 18.49 -7.59
N ILE A 406 5.90 18.14 -6.43
CA ILE A 406 7.31 18.45 -6.10
C ILE A 406 8.26 17.71 -7.05
N THR A 407 8.01 16.41 -7.30
CA THR A 407 8.87 15.64 -8.23
C THR A 407 8.75 16.15 -9.67
N ASP A 408 7.57 16.55 -10.12
CA ASP A 408 7.36 17.17 -11.43
C ASP A 408 8.10 18.50 -11.53
N TYR A 409 8.00 19.36 -10.49
CA TYR A 409 8.78 20.60 -10.42
C TYR A 409 10.29 20.34 -10.52
N LEU A 410 10.81 19.33 -9.78
CA LEU A 410 12.23 18.98 -9.82
C LEU A 410 12.66 18.41 -11.18
N ASN A 411 11.78 17.67 -11.87
CA ASN A 411 12.07 17.16 -13.21
C ASN A 411 12.22 18.29 -14.23
N ASP A 412 11.44 19.37 -14.09
CA ASP A 412 11.42 20.52 -15.00
C ASP A 412 12.44 21.60 -14.60
N ALA A 413 12.97 21.57 -13.37
CA ALA A 413 13.91 22.59 -12.88
C ALA A 413 15.27 22.52 -13.60
N GLU A 414 15.87 23.68 -13.88
CA GLU A 414 17.24 23.77 -14.43
C GLU A 414 18.33 23.46 -13.37
N TYR A 415 17.96 23.40 -12.09
CA TYR A 415 18.87 23.14 -11.00
C TYR A 415 19.40 21.68 -11.04
N SER A 416 20.68 21.49 -10.68
CA SER A 416 21.31 20.19 -10.45
C SER A 416 22.09 20.22 -9.14
N GLY A 417 22.16 19.10 -8.42
CA GLY A 417 22.88 18.97 -7.16
C GLY A 417 22.02 18.50 -5.98
N ASP A 418 22.38 18.92 -4.79
CA ASP A 418 21.74 18.46 -3.56
C ASP A 418 20.42 19.20 -3.30
N VAL A 419 19.39 18.45 -2.93
CA VAL A 419 18.06 18.96 -2.55
C VAL A 419 17.66 18.37 -1.23
N THR A 420 17.39 19.21 -0.24
CA THR A 420 16.77 18.78 1.02
C THR A 420 15.26 18.88 0.89
N LEU A 421 14.54 17.78 1.08
CA LEU A 421 13.10 17.69 0.96
C LEU A 421 12.46 17.34 2.31
N SER A 422 11.55 18.21 2.75
CA SER A 422 10.76 17.94 3.94
C SER A 422 9.57 17.05 3.64
N SER A 423 9.31 16.07 4.49
CA SER A 423 8.21 15.14 4.41
C SER A 423 7.76 14.67 5.79
N PRO A 424 6.45 14.41 6.00
CA PRO A 424 5.97 13.77 7.22
C PRO A 424 6.33 12.27 7.28
N PHE A 425 6.76 11.67 6.15
CA PHE A 425 7.10 10.27 5.99
C PHE A 425 8.45 10.11 5.28
N PRO A 426 9.56 10.61 5.88
CA PRO A 426 10.87 10.66 5.23
C PRO A 426 11.57 9.30 5.14
N ASP A 427 10.95 8.24 5.66
CA ASP A 427 11.51 6.89 5.71
C ASP A 427 11.08 6.04 4.51
N ILE A 428 11.94 5.08 4.13
CA ILE A 428 11.57 4.02 3.21
C ILE A 428 10.66 3.01 3.94
N PRO A 429 9.65 2.42 3.26
CA PRO A 429 9.30 2.54 1.82
C PRO A 429 8.28 3.64 1.48
N LEU A 430 8.17 4.70 2.26
CA LEU A 430 7.12 5.70 2.18
C LEU A 430 7.38 6.74 1.06
N ASP A 431 7.42 8.04 1.40
CA ASP A 431 7.59 9.13 0.41
C ASP A 431 8.84 8.99 -0.47
N PRO A 432 9.99 8.49 0.02
CA PRO A 432 11.16 8.27 -0.84
C PRO A 432 10.91 7.34 -2.02
N PHE A 433 10.05 6.31 -1.89
CA PHE A 433 9.71 5.43 -3.01
C PHE A 433 8.80 6.09 -4.04
N ILE A 434 7.93 7.03 -3.61
CA ILE A 434 7.16 7.85 -4.56
C ILE A 434 8.12 8.72 -5.39
N ALA A 435 9.08 9.34 -4.72
CA ALA A 435 10.09 10.16 -5.39
C ALA A 435 10.97 9.32 -6.34
N ASP A 436 11.44 8.14 -5.93
CA ASP A 436 12.26 7.24 -6.78
C ASP A 436 11.49 6.79 -8.04
N LEU A 437 10.18 6.60 -7.93
CA LEU A 437 9.34 6.22 -9.06
C LEU A 437 9.08 7.39 -10.04
N ARG A 438 9.02 8.63 -9.53
CA ARG A 438 8.59 9.81 -10.29
C ARG A 438 9.75 10.69 -10.74
N LEU A 439 10.86 10.70 -10.03
CA LEU A 439 12.03 11.51 -10.38
C LEU A 439 12.85 10.82 -11.47
N HIS A 440 12.99 11.48 -12.61
CA HIS A 440 13.68 10.96 -13.79
C HIS A 440 15.05 11.63 -14.02
N ARG A 441 15.68 12.10 -12.92
CA ARG A 441 16.92 12.89 -12.95
C ARG A 441 17.97 12.27 -12.03
N ASP A 442 19.07 11.81 -12.64
CA ASP A 442 20.22 11.23 -11.92
C ASP A 442 21.18 12.31 -11.37
N ASP A 443 21.02 13.58 -11.78
CA ASP A 443 21.85 14.72 -11.37
C ASP A 443 21.33 15.43 -10.11
N LEU A 444 20.24 14.96 -9.53
CA LEU A 444 19.70 15.42 -8.25
C LEU A 444 19.98 14.42 -7.13
N ALA A 445 20.36 14.94 -5.98
CA ALA A 445 20.70 14.14 -4.80
C ALA A 445 19.80 14.51 -3.62
N LEU A 446 18.72 13.76 -3.42
CA LEU A 446 17.76 14.04 -2.35
C LEU A 446 18.32 13.74 -0.96
N ARG A 447 18.01 14.63 0.00
CA ARG A 447 18.09 14.43 1.45
C ARG A 447 16.72 14.58 2.06
N TRP A 448 16.36 13.68 2.95
CA TRP A 448 15.03 13.64 3.56
C TRP A 448 15.07 14.06 5.01
N CYS A 449 14.08 14.84 5.43
CA CYS A 449 13.86 15.19 6.83
C CYS A 449 12.39 15.58 7.05
N ASP A 450 11.99 15.74 8.32
CA ASP A 450 10.76 16.44 8.69
C ASP A 450 11.13 17.83 9.23
N ALA A 451 10.93 18.86 8.41
CA ALA A 451 11.34 20.23 8.72
C ALA A 451 10.62 20.84 9.94
N ARG A 452 9.59 20.20 10.45
CA ARG A 452 8.96 20.55 11.72
C ARG A 452 9.87 20.29 12.91
N ARG A 453 10.92 19.46 12.73
CA ARG A 453 11.80 19.02 13.83
C ARG A 453 13.26 18.86 13.44
N SER A 454 13.59 18.68 12.17
CA SER A 454 14.94 18.43 11.72
C SER A 454 15.20 19.04 10.34
N VAL A 455 16.45 19.42 10.09
CA VAL A 455 16.93 19.82 8.77
C VAL A 455 18.27 19.16 8.50
N VAL A 456 18.40 18.57 7.32
CA VAL A 456 19.67 18.00 6.84
C VAL A 456 20.44 19.07 6.05
N PHE A 457 21.72 19.22 6.34
CA PHE A 457 22.66 20.13 5.70
C PHE A 457 23.59 19.31 4.80
N PRO A 458 23.32 19.22 3.50
CA PRO A 458 24.25 18.56 2.58
C PRO A 458 25.65 19.20 2.64
N ASN A 459 26.67 18.38 2.48
CA ASN A 459 28.06 18.87 2.43
C ASN A 459 28.37 19.56 1.11
N THR A 460 27.70 20.69 0.87
CA THR A 460 27.80 21.48 -0.35
C THR A 460 27.67 22.98 -0.05
N ASN A 461 28.14 23.82 -0.97
CA ASN A 461 28.09 25.27 -0.82
C ASN A 461 26.71 25.87 -1.18
N CYS A 462 25.90 25.15 -1.96
CA CYS A 462 24.58 25.60 -2.38
C CYS A 462 23.65 24.40 -2.51
N SER A 463 22.45 24.54 -2.02
CA SER A 463 21.41 23.50 -2.07
C SER A 463 20.03 24.13 -2.20
N LEU A 464 19.05 23.35 -2.65
CA LEU A 464 17.64 23.69 -2.47
C LEU A 464 17.11 23.06 -1.19
N LEU A 465 16.17 23.76 -0.54
CA LEU A 465 15.32 23.23 0.50
C LEU A 465 13.87 23.35 0.06
N ILE A 466 13.16 22.23 -0.04
CA ILE A 466 11.74 22.20 -0.41
C ILE A 466 10.92 21.86 0.81
N VAL A 467 9.94 22.72 1.10
CA VAL A 467 9.11 22.67 2.32
C VAL A 467 7.63 22.68 1.91
N PRO A 468 6.97 21.53 1.91
CA PRO A 468 5.52 21.46 1.69
C PRO A 468 4.74 22.08 2.86
N SER A 469 3.51 22.51 2.60
CA SER A 469 2.64 23.15 3.59
C SER A 469 2.26 22.24 4.76
N ASN A 470 2.26 20.91 4.59
CA ASN A 470 1.99 19.93 5.66
C ASN A 470 3.18 19.67 6.60
N THR A 471 4.39 20.05 6.19
CA THR A 471 5.58 20.01 7.05
C THR A 471 6.27 21.37 7.09
N PRO A 472 5.59 22.42 7.56
CA PRO A 472 6.14 23.76 7.59
C PRO A 472 7.43 23.78 8.43
N LEU A 473 8.41 24.52 7.93
CA LEU A 473 9.68 24.69 8.64
C LEU A 473 9.43 25.28 10.02
N GLU A 474 9.97 24.63 11.06
CA GLU A 474 9.90 25.11 12.43
C GLU A 474 10.51 26.52 12.51
N PRO A 475 9.78 27.52 13.03
CA PRO A 475 10.24 28.91 13.06
C PRO A 475 11.59 29.07 13.74
N TYR A 476 11.83 28.36 14.85
CA TYR A 476 13.07 28.40 15.61
C TYR A 476 14.27 27.93 14.79
N LEU A 477 14.12 26.93 13.95
CA LEU A 477 15.14 26.48 13.01
C LEU A 477 15.26 27.47 11.84
N GLY A 478 14.13 27.89 11.25
CA GLY A 478 14.06 28.74 10.07
C GLY A 478 14.79 30.07 10.20
N GLU A 479 14.71 30.73 11.36
CA GLU A 479 15.38 31.99 11.66
C GLU A 479 16.91 31.89 11.53
N ARG A 480 17.48 30.70 11.75
CA ARG A 480 18.92 30.44 11.71
C ARG A 480 19.47 30.00 10.37
N LEU A 481 18.59 29.48 9.48
CA LEU A 481 19.04 28.88 8.22
C LEU A 481 19.46 29.93 7.16
N GLY A 482 18.96 31.17 7.27
CA GLY A 482 19.25 32.22 6.30
C GLY A 482 18.76 31.88 4.90
N LEU A 483 17.55 31.36 4.82
CA LEU A 483 16.90 30.91 3.59
C LEU A 483 16.53 32.10 2.68
N ARG A 484 16.66 31.92 1.39
CA ARG A 484 16.11 32.77 0.36
C ARG A 484 14.98 32.07 -0.36
N LEU A 485 13.75 32.51 -0.15
CA LEU A 485 12.62 31.99 -0.92
C LEU A 485 12.84 32.30 -2.39
N VAL A 486 12.90 31.26 -3.21
CA VAL A 486 12.98 31.35 -4.67
C VAL A 486 11.59 31.43 -5.24
N GLU A 487 10.73 30.52 -4.84
CA GLU A 487 9.39 30.40 -5.36
C GLU A 487 8.46 29.76 -4.34
N ARG A 488 7.18 30.14 -4.37
CA ARG A 488 6.07 29.40 -3.79
C ARG A 488 5.25 28.79 -4.91
N VAL A 489 5.27 27.48 -5.02
CA VAL A 489 4.46 26.76 -6.01
C VAL A 489 3.10 26.47 -5.40
N ASN A 490 2.06 27.10 -5.96
CA ASN A 490 0.69 26.89 -5.50
C ASN A 490 0.06 25.72 -6.26
N LEU A 491 -0.56 24.83 -5.52
CA LEU A 491 -1.40 23.74 -6.02
C LEU A 491 -2.86 24.21 -6.10
N ARG A 492 -3.82 23.31 -5.98
CA ARG A 492 -5.22 23.72 -5.98
C ARG A 492 -5.61 24.36 -4.64
N PRO A 493 -6.45 25.41 -4.64
CA PRO A 493 -6.83 26.11 -3.40
C PRO A 493 -7.60 25.22 -2.41
N ASP A 494 -8.24 24.16 -2.90
CA ASP A 494 -8.99 23.17 -2.12
C ASP A 494 -8.14 21.96 -1.69
N ASP A 495 -6.85 21.91 -2.04
CA ASP A 495 -5.95 20.85 -1.57
C ASP A 495 -5.72 20.95 -0.06
N VAL A 496 -5.55 19.80 0.58
CA VAL A 496 -5.12 19.72 2.00
C VAL A 496 -3.74 20.36 2.15
N ASP A 497 -2.87 20.15 1.14
CA ASP A 497 -1.53 20.72 1.03
C ASP A 497 -1.48 21.66 -0.17
N PRO A 498 -1.88 22.96 -0.01
CA PRO A 498 -2.16 23.83 -1.13
C PRO A 498 -0.93 24.45 -1.78
N TYR A 499 0.27 24.28 -1.22
CA TYR A 499 1.51 24.82 -1.78
C TYR A 499 2.75 24.10 -1.23
N PHE A 500 3.89 24.32 -1.86
CA PHE A 500 5.21 24.11 -1.30
C PHE A 500 6.13 25.30 -1.59
N ASP A 501 7.04 25.56 -0.65
CA ASP A 501 8.05 26.62 -0.77
C ASP A 501 9.38 26.02 -1.23
N VAL A 502 10.03 26.69 -2.18
CA VAL A 502 11.37 26.35 -2.66
C VAL A 502 12.32 27.42 -2.20
N PHE A 503 13.29 27.04 -1.38
CA PHE A 503 14.33 27.93 -0.89
C PHE A 503 15.69 27.58 -1.48
N GLU A 504 16.46 28.58 -1.83
CA GLU A 504 17.91 28.46 -2.05
C GLU A 504 18.63 28.80 -0.75
N TRP A 505 19.64 28.03 -0.40
CA TRP A 505 20.42 28.23 0.82
C TRP A 505 21.85 27.72 0.72
N ARG A 506 22.66 28.10 1.69
CA ARG A 506 24.05 27.66 1.84
C ARG A 506 24.17 26.81 3.11
N PRO A 507 24.16 25.48 3.01
CA PRO A 507 24.16 24.59 4.17
C PRO A 507 25.31 24.85 5.13
N SER A 508 26.54 25.01 4.62
CA SER A 508 27.73 25.25 5.45
C SER A 508 27.64 26.55 6.24
N ASP A 509 27.16 27.65 5.60
CA ASP A 509 27.01 28.94 6.27
C ASP A 509 25.89 28.91 7.31
N ALA A 510 24.82 28.16 7.03
CA ALA A 510 23.68 28.00 7.92
C ALA A 510 24.08 27.15 9.16
N LEU A 511 24.77 26.03 8.95
CA LEU A 511 25.26 25.18 10.04
C LEU A 511 26.16 25.95 11.00
N ALA A 512 27.05 26.83 10.49
CA ALA A 512 27.95 27.63 11.31
C ALA A 512 27.23 28.62 12.27
N ARG A 513 25.93 28.85 12.07
CA ARG A 513 25.12 29.73 12.95
C ARG A 513 24.51 29.00 14.14
N PHE A 514 24.48 27.66 14.13
CA PHE A 514 23.91 26.87 15.23
C PHE A 514 24.77 26.80 16.50
N PRO A 515 26.12 26.81 16.49
CA PRO A 515 26.90 26.68 17.67
C PRO A 515 26.98 27.92 18.57
N SER A 516 26.27 29.01 18.24
CA SER A 516 26.46 30.31 18.91
C SER A 516 26.09 30.35 20.40
N TYR A 517 25.53 29.28 20.96
CA TYR A 517 25.03 29.24 22.31
C TYR A 517 25.49 28.01 23.13
N SER A 518 26.34 27.14 22.59
CA SER A 518 26.81 25.98 23.32
C SER A 518 28.15 26.27 24.00
N THR A 519 28.33 25.65 25.18
CA THR A 519 29.67 25.50 25.75
C THR A 519 30.49 24.61 24.81
N ASP A 520 31.79 24.96 24.59
CA ASP A 520 32.69 24.14 23.75
C ASP A 520 32.99 22.78 24.34
N THR A 521 32.39 22.43 25.49
CA THR A 521 32.68 21.22 26.26
C THR A 521 31.40 20.55 26.76
N VAL A 522 31.43 19.23 26.84
CA VAL A 522 30.40 18.34 27.38
C VAL A 522 31.04 17.35 28.35
N THR A 523 30.23 16.72 29.20
CA THR A 523 30.74 15.69 30.12
C THR A 523 30.45 14.30 29.54
N VAL A 524 31.50 13.46 29.51
CA VAL A 524 31.42 12.06 29.06
C VAL A 524 32.22 11.21 30.03
N GLY A 525 31.60 10.18 30.61
CA GLY A 525 32.27 9.32 31.60
C GLY A 525 32.82 10.07 32.83
N GLY A 526 32.23 11.26 33.14
CA GLY A 526 32.70 12.12 34.23
C GLY A 526 33.81 13.09 33.85
N GLU A 527 34.35 13.05 32.64
CA GLU A 527 35.39 13.96 32.14
C GLU A 527 34.84 15.01 31.17
N LEU A 528 35.43 16.21 31.16
CA LEU A 528 35.07 17.28 30.24
C LEU A 528 35.79 17.06 28.90
N LEU A 529 35.02 16.78 27.87
CA LEU A 529 35.49 16.67 26.48
C LEU A 529 35.13 17.91 25.69
N ARG A 530 36.01 18.31 24.75
CA ARG A 530 35.70 19.35 23.76
C ARG A 530 34.87 18.78 22.61
N LEU A 531 33.93 19.57 22.14
CA LEU A 531 33.20 19.31 20.88
C LEU A 531 34.16 19.47 19.68
N PRO A 532 34.01 18.64 18.62
CA PRO A 532 33.01 17.58 18.46
C PRO A 532 33.37 16.28 19.19
N VAL A 533 32.36 15.48 19.54
CA VAL A 533 32.51 14.16 20.18
C VAL A 533 32.08 13.07 19.23
N ASN A 534 32.92 12.08 18.99
CA ASN A 534 32.67 10.95 18.08
C ASN A 534 31.88 9.85 18.80
N LEU A 535 30.79 9.39 18.13
CA LEU A 535 29.96 8.26 18.57
C LEU A 535 30.06 7.13 17.55
N GLY A 536 30.80 6.08 17.90
CA GLY A 536 30.90 4.84 17.15
C GLY A 536 31.40 4.96 15.72
N ASP A 537 32.21 5.98 15.42
CA ASP A 537 32.64 6.35 14.07
C ASP A 537 31.52 6.62 13.07
N ALA A 538 30.26 6.58 13.50
CA ALA A 538 29.08 6.83 12.67
C ALA A 538 28.74 8.32 12.57
N VAL A 539 28.74 9.02 13.70
CA VAL A 539 28.38 10.44 13.79
C VAL A 539 29.22 11.19 14.80
N GLU A 540 29.34 12.49 14.62
CA GLU A 540 29.92 13.42 15.62
C GLU A 540 28.79 14.29 16.17
N PHE A 541 28.78 14.46 17.51
CA PHE A 541 28.02 15.50 18.17
C PHE A 541 28.79 16.81 18.12
N ILE A 542 28.26 17.81 17.39
CA ILE A 542 29.01 19.03 17.09
C ILE A 542 28.57 20.25 17.89
N ALA A 543 27.29 20.32 18.30
CA ALA A 543 26.78 21.43 19.09
C ALA A 543 25.40 21.09 19.72
N TYR A 544 24.99 21.87 20.70
CA TYR A 544 23.62 21.85 21.24
C TYR A 544 23.21 23.23 21.74
N GLU A 545 21.90 23.43 21.87
CA GLU A 545 21.29 24.60 22.51
C GLU A 545 20.14 24.13 23.38
N LEU A 546 20.22 24.37 24.70
CA LEU A 546 19.10 24.15 25.62
C LEU A 546 18.31 25.46 25.72
N ALA A 547 17.25 25.56 24.89
CA ALA A 547 16.41 26.77 24.80
C ALA A 547 15.58 26.98 26.08
N THR A 548 15.33 25.93 26.84
CA THR A 548 14.63 26.00 28.14
C THR A 548 15.52 25.44 29.25
N PRO A 549 16.50 26.22 29.77
CA PRO A 549 17.41 25.75 30.79
C PRO A 549 16.72 25.53 32.16
N ALA A 550 15.53 26.10 32.36
CA ALA A 550 14.69 25.92 33.54
C ALA A 550 13.23 25.64 33.13
N VAL A 551 12.61 24.64 33.76
CA VAL A 551 11.21 24.26 33.55
C VAL A 551 10.49 24.02 34.87
N ALA A 552 9.16 24.19 34.90
CA ALA A 552 8.35 23.72 36.02
C ALA A 552 8.08 22.21 35.92
N PRO A 553 7.72 21.50 37.02
CA PRO A 553 7.20 20.15 36.94
C PRO A 553 6.07 20.04 35.92
N GLY A 554 6.10 19.06 35.02
CA GLY A 554 5.21 18.95 33.87
C GLY A 554 5.53 19.89 32.70
N GLY A 555 6.57 20.73 32.83
CA GLY A 555 6.97 21.67 31.79
C GLY A 555 7.66 21.02 30.58
N THR A 556 7.70 21.74 29.48
CA THR A 556 8.27 21.26 28.21
C THR A 556 9.75 21.67 28.09
N VAL A 557 10.62 20.72 27.93
CA VAL A 557 12.03 20.91 27.54
C VAL A 557 12.10 21.14 26.04
N THR A 558 12.89 22.16 25.63
CA THR A 558 13.23 22.42 24.24
C THR A 558 14.75 22.39 24.11
N LEU A 559 15.23 21.41 23.37
CA LEU A 559 16.65 21.16 23.12
C LEU A 559 16.89 21.03 21.62
N VAL A 560 17.89 21.69 21.09
CA VAL A 560 18.38 21.48 19.72
C VAL A 560 19.75 20.82 19.80
N THR A 561 19.91 19.76 19.04
CA THR A 561 21.20 19.04 18.90
C THR A 561 21.67 19.10 17.45
N ALA A 562 22.96 19.26 17.23
CA ALA A 562 23.58 19.28 15.91
C ALA A 562 24.60 18.16 15.78
N TRP A 563 24.54 17.47 14.65
CA TRP A 563 25.29 16.26 14.38
C TRP A 563 25.94 16.31 13.01
N ARG A 564 27.10 15.68 12.85
CA ARG A 564 27.74 15.45 11.55
C ARG A 564 27.86 13.95 11.29
N VAL A 565 27.55 13.53 10.10
CA VAL A 565 27.72 12.15 9.66
C VAL A 565 29.17 11.89 9.30
N LEU A 566 29.78 10.88 9.92
CA LEU A 566 31.13 10.40 9.60
C LEU A 566 31.04 9.24 8.59
N ASP A 567 30.58 8.09 9.06
CA ASP A 567 30.37 6.92 8.23
C ASP A 567 29.03 6.24 8.59
N PRO A 568 28.00 6.38 7.76
CA PRO A 568 26.70 5.75 8.02
C PRO A 568 26.77 4.20 8.04
N THR A 569 27.80 3.58 7.43
CA THR A 569 27.97 2.13 7.44
C THR A 569 28.39 1.57 8.81
N ALA A 570 28.93 2.41 9.67
CA ALA A 570 29.28 2.04 11.04
C ALA A 570 28.04 1.72 11.92
N LEU A 571 26.84 2.12 11.53
CA LEU A 571 25.58 1.75 12.18
C LEU A 571 25.21 0.28 12.00
N GLY A 572 25.87 -0.45 11.11
CA GLY A 572 25.52 -1.80 10.73
C GLY A 572 24.36 -1.85 9.72
N PRO A 573 23.93 -3.06 9.35
CA PRO A 573 22.82 -3.23 8.42
C PRO A 573 21.51 -2.71 9.05
N PRO A 574 20.60 -2.12 8.25
CA PRO A 574 19.28 -1.72 8.72
C PRO A 574 18.51 -2.96 9.24
N PRO A 575 17.68 -2.81 10.28
CA PRO A 575 16.87 -3.91 10.79
C PRO A 575 15.88 -4.41 9.74
N VAL A 576 15.81 -5.72 9.58
CA VAL A 576 14.99 -6.39 8.54
C VAL A 576 13.48 -6.24 8.78
N SER A 577 13.05 -5.85 9.97
CA SER A 577 11.63 -5.87 10.40
C SER A 577 10.98 -4.50 10.58
N GLU A 578 11.71 -3.40 10.47
CA GLU A 578 11.19 -2.06 10.70
C GLU A 578 11.75 -1.07 9.66
N TYR A 579 10.88 -0.14 9.23
CA TYR A 579 11.16 0.92 8.26
C TYR A 579 12.55 1.55 8.46
N GLY A 580 13.55 1.12 7.73
CA GLY A 580 14.85 1.74 7.49
C GLY A 580 15.64 2.43 8.61
N TYR A 581 15.18 2.36 9.84
CA TYR A 581 15.84 3.03 10.98
C TYR A 581 17.02 2.23 11.48
N ALA A 582 18.20 2.64 11.06
CA ALA A 582 19.42 2.11 11.67
C ALA A 582 19.68 2.77 13.03
N ALA A 583 19.35 4.05 13.22
CA ALA A 583 19.66 4.83 14.42
C ALA A 583 18.48 5.61 14.98
N VAL A 584 18.52 5.91 16.27
CA VAL A 584 17.60 6.79 16.99
C VAL A 584 18.44 7.70 17.90
N LEU A 585 18.11 8.99 17.91
CA LEU A 585 18.63 9.91 18.91
C LEU A 585 17.78 9.81 20.17
N PHE A 586 18.44 9.80 21.32
CA PHE A 586 17.77 9.93 22.61
C PHE A 586 18.14 11.24 23.30
N ALA A 587 17.17 11.83 24.00
CA ALA A 587 17.37 12.93 24.93
C ALA A 587 16.60 12.61 26.21
N HIS A 588 17.32 12.35 27.30
CA HIS A 588 16.77 11.88 28.56
C HIS A 588 17.09 12.85 29.69
N VAL A 589 16.11 13.13 30.54
CA VAL A 589 16.29 13.83 31.82
C VAL A 589 16.22 12.80 32.94
N LEU A 590 17.27 12.75 33.77
CA LEU A 590 17.39 11.78 34.84
C LEU A 590 17.48 12.47 36.20
N ASP A 591 16.93 11.83 37.21
CA ASP A 591 17.04 12.24 38.61
C ASP A 591 18.36 11.72 39.22
N ALA A 592 18.57 12.02 40.52
CA ALA A 592 19.77 11.61 41.27
C ALA A 592 19.86 10.07 41.45
N SER A 593 18.82 9.31 41.18
CA SER A 593 18.79 7.84 41.23
C SER A 593 18.93 7.18 39.85
N ASP A 594 19.23 7.96 38.81
CA ASP A 594 19.27 7.56 37.40
C ASP A 594 17.90 7.14 36.81
N ALA A 595 16.78 7.51 37.47
CA ALA A 595 15.48 7.28 36.91
C ALA A 595 15.14 8.34 35.86
N VAL A 596 14.60 7.90 34.71
CA VAL A 596 14.17 8.80 33.65
C VAL A 596 12.89 9.51 34.06
N VAL A 597 12.95 10.83 34.13
CA VAL A 597 11.81 11.70 34.49
C VAL A 597 11.28 12.52 33.31
N GLY A 598 11.88 12.42 32.16
CA GLY A 598 11.45 13.00 30.89
C GLY A 598 12.31 12.49 29.75
N GLN A 599 11.74 12.22 28.60
CA GLN A 599 12.51 11.70 27.48
C GLN A 599 11.86 11.94 26.13
N GLU A 600 12.69 11.94 25.08
CA GLU A 600 12.31 11.79 23.70
C GLU A 600 13.34 10.93 22.97
N ASP A 601 12.86 9.86 22.29
CA ASP A 601 13.65 8.98 21.45
C ASP A 601 13.17 9.14 19.99
N ARG A 602 13.92 9.92 19.19
CA ARG A 602 13.46 10.33 17.87
C ARG A 602 14.61 10.70 16.93
N LEU A 603 14.41 10.47 15.64
CA LEU A 603 15.28 10.93 14.57
C LEU A 603 14.42 11.29 13.36
N ASP A 604 14.38 12.59 13.01
CA ASP A 604 13.59 13.13 11.90
C ASP A 604 14.45 13.45 10.64
N ALA A 605 15.73 13.08 10.68
CA ALA A 605 16.66 13.02 9.54
C ALA A 605 17.13 11.57 9.39
N PRO A 606 16.40 10.72 8.64
CA PRO A 606 16.54 9.26 8.71
C PRO A 606 17.93 8.77 8.30
N ALA A 607 18.49 7.86 9.09
CA ALA A 607 19.86 7.38 8.93
C ALA A 607 20.12 6.63 7.60
N TRP A 608 19.10 6.02 7.00
CA TRP A 608 19.21 5.35 5.70
C TRP A 608 19.65 6.29 4.56
N ASN A 609 19.39 7.60 4.71
CA ASN A 609 19.70 8.62 3.71
C ASN A 609 20.98 9.43 4.04
N TRP A 610 21.64 9.17 5.14
CA TRP A 610 22.85 9.86 5.54
C TRP A 610 23.99 9.65 4.53
N ARG A 611 24.77 10.70 4.32
CA ARG A 611 26.03 10.65 3.56
C ARG A 611 27.16 11.23 4.37
N SER A 612 28.35 10.66 4.21
CA SER A 612 29.55 11.15 4.90
C SER A 612 29.79 12.64 4.60
N GLY A 613 30.00 13.40 5.66
CA GLY A 613 30.19 14.85 5.61
C GLY A 613 28.92 15.70 5.69
N ASP A 614 27.71 15.12 5.48
CA ASP A 614 26.46 15.83 5.75
C ASP A 614 26.35 16.11 7.26
N ALA A 615 25.58 17.14 7.60
CA ALA A 615 25.19 17.40 8.98
C ALA A 615 23.67 17.46 9.11
N PHE A 616 23.16 17.38 10.30
CA PHE A 616 21.74 17.62 10.57
C PHE A 616 21.54 18.22 11.95
N VAL A 617 20.44 18.92 12.12
CA VAL A 617 19.96 19.39 13.42
C VAL A 617 18.69 18.66 13.78
N GLN A 618 18.51 18.37 15.08
CA GLN A 618 17.31 17.76 15.61
C GLN A 618 16.77 18.62 16.74
N LEU A 619 15.49 19.00 16.64
CA LEU A 619 14.75 19.68 17.70
C LEU A 619 14.02 18.63 18.55
N HIS A 620 14.37 18.57 19.83
CA HIS A 620 13.69 17.76 20.83
C HIS A 620 12.70 18.60 21.61
N ARG A 621 11.47 18.11 21.76
CA ARG A 621 10.42 18.72 22.60
C ARG A 621 9.68 17.64 23.36
N PHE A 622 9.91 17.57 24.65
CA PHE A 622 9.28 16.60 25.54
C PHE A 622 8.99 17.17 26.94
N GLN A 623 8.12 16.53 27.67
CA GLN A 623 7.71 16.98 29.01
C GLN A 623 8.52 16.26 30.08
N VAL A 624 8.85 17.00 31.15
CA VAL A 624 9.30 16.41 32.42
C VAL A 624 8.08 15.96 33.21
N ASN A 625 8.18 14.88 33.98
CA ASN A 625 7.08 14.38 34.78
C ASN A 625 6.53 15.47 35.74
N ALA A 626 5.24 15.43 35.98
CA ALA A 626 4.57 16.45 36.85
C ALA A 626 4.85 16.27 38.34
N ASP A 627 5.37 15.14 38.77
CA ASP A 627 5.65 14.77 40.17
C ASP A 627 7.13 14.95 40.57
N VAL A 628 7.96 15.53 39.69
CA VAL A 628 9.37 15.78 40.00
C VAL A 628 9.53 16.93 41.01
N SER A 629 10.52 16.79 41.88
CA SER A 629 10.88 17.84 42.83
C SER A 629 11.72 18.94 42.20
N PRO A 630 11.65 20.18 42.65
CA PRO A 630 12.57 21.25 42.22
C PRO A 630 14.04 20.89 42.51
N GLY A 631 14.92 21.19 41.55
CA GLY A 631 16.35 20.95 41.65
C GLY A 631 16.99 20.75 40.26
N PRO A 632 18.32 20.56 40.21
CA PRO A 632 19.07 20.25 39.00
C PRO A 632 18.88 18.79 38.63
N TYR A 633 18.61 18.54 37.32
CA TYR A 633 18.47 17.22 36.74
C TYR A 633 19.54 17.00 35.68
N ARG A 634 20.02 15.77 35.54
CA ARG A 634 20.98 15.40 34.50
C ARG A 634 20.28 15.28 33.17
N LEU A 635 20.75 16.02 32.15
CA LEU A 635 20.26 15.91 30.76
C LEU A 635 21.34 15.17 29.95
N GLU A 636 20.96 14.04 29.38
CA GLU A 636 21.87 13.25 28.55
C GLU A 636 21.31 13.06 27.15
N VAL A 637 22.22 12.99 26.17
CA VAL A 637 21.90 12.69 24.75
C VAL A 637 22.85 11.64 24.21
N GLY A 638 22.40 10.98 23.15
CA GLY A 638 23.23 10.02 22.43
C GLY A 638 22.47 9.37 21.29
N VAL A 639 23.05 8.31 20.76
CA VAL A 639 22.51 7.55 19.61
C VAL A 639 22.48 6.07 19.98
N TYR A 640 21.42 5.38 19.63
CA TYR A 640 21.39 3.92 19.70
C TYR A 640 20.90 3.31 18.39
N THR A 641 21.29 2.06 18.14
CA THR A 641 20.79 1.30 16.99
C THR A 641 19.47 0.62 17.33
N ARG A 642 18.49 0.74 16.46
CA ARG A 642 17.14 0.21 16.70
C ARG A 642 17.09 -1.33 16.70
N ALA A 643 17.98 -1.98 15.94
CA ALA A 643 17.99 -3.43 15.79
C ALA A 643 18.25 -4.19 17.10
N ASN A 644 19.06 -3.62 17.99
CA ASN A 644 19.51 -4.28 19.22
C ASN A 644 19.44 -3.38 20.47
N LEU A 645 18.97 -2.13 20.31
CA LEU A 645 18.87 -1.10 21.35
C LEU A 645 20.23 -0.78 22.01
N ILE A 646 21.34 -1.04 21.32
CA ILE A 646 22.68 -0.75 21.83
C ILE A 646 23.01 0.71 21.52
N ARG A 647 23.43 1.46 22.57
CA ARG A 647 23.96 2.82 22.45
C ARG A 647 25.30 2.80 21.73
N LEU A 648 25.53 3.77 20.86
CA LEU A 648 26.84 3.92 20.21
C LEU A 648 27.91 4.31 21.25
N PRO A 649 29.09 3.67 21.21
CA PRO A 649 30.18 4.03 22.12
C PRO A 649 30.73 5.40 21.77
N ILE A 650 31.09 6.17 22.80
CA ILE A 650 31.82 7.42 22.63
C ILE A 650 33.32 7.11 22.65
N MET A 651 34.01 7.54 21.62
CA MET A 651 35.41 7.27 21.39
C MET A 651 36.25 8.50 21.75
N ALA A 652 37.19 8.35 22.69
CA ALA A 652 38.21 9.35 22.99
C ALA A 652 39.59 8.69 22.98
N ASP A 653 40.54 9.28 22.28
CA ASP A 653 41.90 8.77 22.09
C ASP A 653 41.98 7.30 21.64
N GLY A 654 40.97 6.86 20.84
CA GLY A 654 40.88 5.51 20.30
C GLY A 654 40.37 4.44 21.30
N ALA A 655 39.85 4.83 22.46
CA ALA A 655 39.20 3.97 23.43
C ALA A 655 37.74 4.36 23.66
N GLU A 656 36.91 3.40 24.00
CA GLU A 656 35.55 3.66 24.45
C GLU A 656 35.56 4.24 25.87
N VAL A 657 34.89 5.39 26.06
CA VAL A 657 34.84 6.10 27.34
C VAL A 657 33.44 6.01 27.97
N ASP A 658 32.39 6.12 27.19
CA ASP A 658 30.98 6.09 27.61
C ASP A 658 30.06 5.83 26.40
N SER A 659 28.76 5.83 26.62
CA SER A 659 27.70 5.71 25.58
C SER A 659 26.66 6.81 25.65
N CYS A 660 26.87 7.84 26.47
CA CYS A 660 26.01 9.02 26.54
C CYS A 660 26.83 10.30 26.78
N ILE A 661 26.30 11.40 26.28
CA ILE A 661 26.85 12.74 26.46
C ILE A 661 25.98 13.46 27.47
N VAL A 662 26.58 13.91 28.59
CA VAL A 662 25.88 14.72 29.58
C VAL A 662 26.04 16.20 29.22
N LEU A 663 24.93 16.86 29.06
CA LEU A 663 24.84 18.29 28.74
C LEU A 663 24.80 19.14 30.04
N GLN A 664 24.64 20.46 29.87
CA GLN A 664 24.37 21.31 31.05
C GLN A 664 23.10 20.83 31.78
N PRO A 665 23.08 20.94 33.13
CA PRO A 665 21.93 20.52 33.91
C PRO A 665 20.64 21.26 33.49
N LEU A 666 19.52 20.56 33.58
CA LEU A 666 18.20 21.16 33.49
C LEU A 666 17.72 21.50 34.89
N ASP A 667 17.36 22.77 35.13
CA ASP A 667 16.79 23.20 36.43
C ASP A 667 15.26 23.01 36.43
N VAL A 668 14.79 22.17 37.34
CA VAL A 668 13.32 22.15 37.65
C VAL A 668 13.06 23.15 38.74
N VAL A 669 12.25 24.17 38.43
CA VAL A 669 11.95 25.28 39.36
C VAL A 669 10.52 25.16 39.90
N SER A 670 10.32 25.57 41.17
CA SER A 670 8.96 25.67 41.71
C SER A 670 8.16 26.73 40.94
N GLN A 671 6.88 26.44 40.65
CA GLN A 671 5.97 27.39 40.04
C GLN A 671 5.84 28.64 40.87
#